data_39587b81976b859966f70619f7bfef70
#
_entry.id   39587b81976b859966f70619f7bfef70
#
_cell.length_a   1.000
_cell.length_b   1.000
_cell.length_c   1.000
_cell.angle_alpha   90.00
_cell.angle_beta   90.00
_cell.angle_gamma   90.00
#
_symmetry.space_group_name_H-M   'P 1'
#
loop_
_entity.id
_entity.type
_entity.pdbx_description
1 polymer ?
#
loop_
_entity_poly.entity_id
_entity_poly.type
_entity_poly.pdbx_seq_one_letter_code
_entity_poly.pdbx_strand_id
1 'polypeptide(L)'
;PAAVFENTSGDGGSNGISLSAERTFQASIPVDMTEAEAKEAASSVTWTLTPDADAPDYLDDTQFPNQTEGGPLSAWLCQDGETPFFTDVATAAETVDGQVYLTVTFANQCYFGDDLSVPHSNGGSYMDVCGYFTLSAGLDGKTLGSVDLKVAPYDNFHTMSEIYDELDALVDYAAGHTDLYVEQFSMGQSQGDNGLESLDMPYLIVAKDKAAVDKWQEIKAEAESDPTALLKKLESGALGDYQVPVMYSNIHANEVAASDGILAFAWMLVETAASESGTIDYDKLTGFTAAGKAELAEQMGPAGEEGSVAVPDLVANDATYLGYIKGENADGTTASISTQVELEKYYTIDTVTVDVDELLSDVFFIIVPEENVEGRTYLTRTSSGGFDLNRDNSFQTQAETQNMARLIAEWNPVSLTEFHGRVQAFQCEPCDPPHEPNFEYDLLAEHLMGGGEALGIAAVANNGGHNSYVIPQRDYLTYTGAKTADGDDQTQWLDPWDDMSTSYTPQYAMLHGTVSYTVEVPAYDDYMVQGVAYGQLGQSVYIAEHKDGYLTNQTKIFERGVTNANSDAYELVGQWFCDQYDVEGAEADLFRPEYDGEGQNGNFYPECYIIPMDGVHQSNLQAAAEMMEYLTRNGVQVSLTDQSFTYNGVEYPAGTLIVSMYQAKRSVANGVLYDGTVITGWPVLYSEGITAFDKVRGFDMVVCAEPAAYKTISAACGDVLDYEETLDYVASLTSSFSGVKANMRWVASSCKTPFTYHAYSGPTASLTCGRRNSVRPSDTLFTSGSAR
;
A
#
# COMPACT_ATOMS: atom_id res chain seq x y z
N PRO A 1 29.02 11.22 -34.06
CA PRO A 1 28.15 10.09 -33.90
C PRO A 1 28.09 9.70 -32.40
N ALA A 2 26.92 9.31 -31.92
CA ALA A 2 26.74 8.90 -30.54
C ALA A 2 27.08 7.40 -30.38
N ALA A 3 27.47 7.00 -29.18
CA ALA A 3 27.48 5.60 -28.79
C ALA A 3 26.04 5.11 -28.70
N VAL A 4 25.83 3.82 -29.00
CA VAL A 4 24.49 3.20 -29.00
C VAL A 4 24.56 1.89 -28.24
N PHE A 5 23.56 1.64 -27.41
CA PHE A 5 23.28 0.35 -26.78
C PHE A 5 21.91 -0.13 -27.22
N GLU A 6 21.81 -1.39 -27.67
CA GLU A 6 20.58 -1.91 -28.22
C GLU A 6 20.37 -3.41 -27.91
N ASN A 7 19.11 -3.78 -27.73
CA ASN A 7 18.66 -5.17 -27.71
C ASN A 7 18.63 -5.74 -29.11
N THR A 8 19.37 -6.80 -29.35
CA THR A 8 19.48 -7.46 -30.66
C THR A 8 18.73 -8.77 -30.75
N SER A 9 17.93 -9.14 -29.71
CA SER A 9 17.18 -10.40 -29.67
C SER A 9 16.01 -10.45 -30.66
N GLY A 10 15.51 -9.29 -31.08
CA GLY A 10 14.38 -9.18 -32.00
C GLY A 10 13.02 -9.52 -31.36
N ASP A 11 12.93 -9.46 -30.04
CA ASP A 11 11.74 -9.74 -29.24
C ASP A 11 10.85 -8.51 -28.98
N GLY A 12 11.32 -7.33 -29.41
CA GLY A 12 10.63 -6.06 -29.18
C GLY A 12 10.81 -5.45 -27.79
N GLY A 13 11.64 -6.07 -26.93
CA GLY A 13 11.95 -5.54 -25.61
C GLY A 13 12.79 -4.26 -25.64
N SER A 14 12.92 -3.62 -24.46
CA SER A 14 13.66 -2.39 -24.30
C SER A 14 15.14 -2.52 -24.69
N ASN A 15 15.81 -1.40 -24.94
CA ASN A 15 17.25 -1.34 -25.17
C ASN A 15 18.05 -1.43 -23.86
N GLY A 16 17.41 -1.54 -22.69
CA GLY A 16 18.07 -1.83 -21.43
C GLY A 16 18.29 -3.33 -21.20
N ILE A 17 19.06 -3.67 -20.17
CA ILE A 17 19.21 -5.06 -19.73
C ILE A 17 18.06 -5.36 -18.79
N SER A 18 17.09 -6.14 -19.27
CA SER A 18 16.00 -6.65 -18.44
C SER A 18 16.35 -8.00 -17.84
N LEU A 19 16.02 -8.17 -16.56
CA LEU A 19 16.19 -9.46 -15.87
C LEU A 19 15.01 -10.41 -16.10
N SER A 20 13.99 -9.98 -16.85
CA SER A 20 12.81 -10.81 -17.17
C SER A 20 13.07 -11.89 -18.21
N ALA A 21 14.09 -11.75 -19.05
CA ALA A 21 14.41 -12.68 -20.10
C ALA A 21 15.90 -12.73 -20.43
N GLU A 22 16.34 -13.89 -20.96
CA GLU A 22 17.66 -13.98 -21.60
C GLU A 22 17.59 -13.26 -22.96
N ARG A 23 18.50 -12.27 -23.14
CA ARG A 23 18.57 -11.46 -24.36
C ARG A 23 20.00 -11.27 -24.81
N THR A 24 20.14 -10.91 -26.09
CA THR A 24 21.41 -10.50 -26.67
C THR A 24 21.45 -8.99 -26.91
N PHE A 25 22.57 -8.37 -26.62
CA PHE A 25 22.78 -6.93 -26.71
C PHE A 25 23.97 -6.61 -27.57
N GLN A 26 23.98 -5.40 -28.14
CA GLN A 26 25.12 -4.82 -28.79
C GLN A 26 25.38 -3.40 -28.27
N ALA A 27 26.60 -3.13 -27.87
CA ALA A 27 27.09 -1.75 -27.70
C ALA A 27 27.99 -1.36 -28.85
N SER A 28 27.78 -0.18 -29.42
CA SER A 28 28.56 0.40 -30.52
C SER A 28 29.12 1.74 -30.10
N ILE A 29 30.46 1.82 -29.93
CA ILE A 29 31.14 3.01 -29.47
C ILE A 29 31.98 3.57 -30.62
N PRO A 30 31.79 4.85 -31.05
CA PRO A 30 32.60 5.48 -32.09
C PRO A 30 34.00 5.72 -31.56
N VAL A 31 35.02 5.41 -32.38
CA VAL A 31 36.43 5.59 -32.02
C VAL A 31 37.18 6.39 -33.08
N ASP A 32 38.21 7.12 -32.62
CA ASP A 32 39.12 7.86 -33.51
C ASP A 32 40.31 6.96 -33.89
N MET A 33 40.01 5.94 -34.67
CA MET A 33 40.95 4.94 -35.19
C MET A 33 40.63 4.68 -36.65
N THR A 34 41.61 4.15 -37.38
CA THR A 34 41.32 3.49 -38.66
C THR A 34 40.66 2.16 -38.44
N GLU A 35 39.87 1.66 -39.38
CA GLU A 35 39.27 0.34 -39.31
C GLU A 35 40.28 -0.78 -39.07
N ALA A 36 41.46 -0.68 -39.66
CA ALA A 36 42.52 -1.67 -39.50
C ALA A 36 43.05 -1.66 -38.05
N GLU A 37 43.32 -0.48 -37.49
CA GLU A 37 43.73 -0.31 -36.10
C GLU A 37 42.66 -0.80 -35.13
N ALA A 38 41.40 -0.50 -35.34
CA ALA A 38 40.28 -0.95 -34.52
C ALA A 38 40.11 -2.49 -34.56
N LYS A 39 40.25 -3.09 -35.74
CA LYS A 39 40.23 -4.57 -35.88
C LYS A 39 41.38 -5.27 -35.20
N GLU A 40 42.58 -4.67 -35.23
CA GLU A 40 43.75 -5.19 -34.50
C GLU A 40 43.56 -5.06 -32.99
N ALA A 41 43.03 -3.93 -32.55
CA ALA A 41 42.80 -3.64 -31.15
C ALA A 41 41.64 -4.48 -30.53
N ALA A 42 40.67 -4.90 -31.32
CA ALA A 42 39.43 -5.54 -30.84
C ALA A 42 39.66 -6.69 -29.85
N SER A 43 40.66 -7.53 -30.06
CA SER A 43 41.01 -8.64 -29.16
C SER A 43 41.61 -8.22 -27.82
N SER A 44 42.03 -6.96 -27.69
CA SER A 44 42.71 -6.39 -26.51
C SER A 44 41.83 -5.38 -25.77
N VAL A 45 40.65 -5.08 -26.31
CA VAL A 45 39.70 -4.19 -25.67
C VAL A 45 39.05 -4.88 -24.47
N THR A 46 39.02 -4.20 -23.35
CA THR A 46 38.28 -4.63 -22.16
C THR A 46 37.01 -3.82 -22.05
N TRP A 47 35.88 -4.49 -21.94
CA TRP A 47 34.59 -3.86 -21.70
C TRP A 47 34.28 -3.92 -20.23
N THR A 48 34.11 -2.75 -19.62
CA THR A 48 33.90 -2.60 -18.18
C THR A 48 32.53 -1.96 -17.95
N LEU A 49 31.68 -2.59 -17.18
CA LEU A 49 30.40 -2.09 -16.73
C LEU A 49 30.55 -1.59 -15.29
N THR A 50 30.26 -0.30 -15.09
CA THR A 50 30.35 0.34 -13.76
C THR A 50 29.03 1.03 -13.42
N PRO A 51 28.58 0.99 -12.16
CA PRO A 51 27.46 1.79 -11.74
C PRO A 51 27.77 3.29 -11.91
N ASP A 52 26.78 4.09 -12.22
CA ASP A 52 26.92 5.53 -12.30
C ASP A 52 27.32 6.12 -10.94
N ALA A 53 28.07 7.22 -10.97
CA ALA A 53 28.53 7.88 -9.76
C ALA A 53 27.38 8.41 -8.88
N ASP A 54 26.24 8.69 -9.51
CA ASP A 54 25.01 9.14 -8.85
C ASP A 54 24.02 7.97 -8.62
N ALA A 55 24.43 6.72 -8.93
CA ALA A 55 23.60 5.55 -8.65
C ALA A 55 23.40 5.39 -7.13
N PRO A 56 22.19 4.98 -6.69
CA PRO A 56 21.95 4.70 -5.30
C PRO A 56 22.95 3.68 -4.74
N ASP A 57 23.39 3.89 -3.50
CA ASP A 57 24.21 2.93 -2.77
C ASP A 57 23.31 1.82 -2.24
N TYR A 58 23.16 0.75 -3.01
CA TYR A 58 22.29 -0.37 -2.64
C TYR A 58 22.80 -1.05 -1.38
N LEU A 59 21.88 -1.32 -0.44
CA LEU A 59 22.21 -1.68 0.94
C LEU A 59 22.82 -3.08 1.11
N ASP A 60 22.71 -3.96 0.13
CA ASP A 60 23.25 -5.33 0.22
C ASP A 60 24.09 -5.71 -1.00
N ASP A 61 25.37 -5.39 -0.93
CA ASP A 61 26.37 -5.67 -1.96
C ASP A 61 26.82 -7.13 -2.03
N THR A 62 26.27 -7.99 -1.20
CA THR A 62 26.71 -9.39 -1.11
C THR A 62 26.02 -10.31 -2.10
N GLN A 63 24.91 -9.88 -2.70
CA GLN A 63 24.06 -10.73 -3.52
C GLN A 63 24.49 -10.79 -4.99
N PHE A 64 24.96 -9.67 -5.53
CA PHE A 64 25.52 -9.60 -6.87
C PHE A 64 26.95 -9.08 -6.79
N PRO A 65 27.95 -9.96 -6.85
CA PRO A 65 29.32 -9.51 -6.90
C PRO A 65 29.54 -8.52 -8.04
N ASN A 66 30.26 -7.44 -7.80
CA ASN A 66 30.56 -6.34 -8.73
C ASN A 66 29.48 -5.27 -8.92
N GLN A 67 28.30 -5.37 -8.37
CA GLN A 67 27.26 -4.33 -8.53
C GLN A 67 27.70 -2.96 -8.02
N THR A 68 28.42 -2.91 -6.90
CA THR A 68 28.87 -1.66 -6.26
C THR A 68 30.12 -1.05 -6.93
N GLU A 69 31.11 -1.90 -7.24
CA GLU A 69 32.40 -1.43 -7.76
C GLU A 69 32.50 -1.50 -9.29
N GLY A 70 31.59 -2.24 -9.90
CA GLY A 70 31.68 -2.55 -11.32
C GLY A 70 32.82 -3.51 -11.65
N GLY A 71 33.05 -3.72 -12.93
CA GLY A 71 34.11 -4.56 -13.40
C GLY A 71 34.00 -4.94 -14.87
N PRO A 72 35.02 -5.68 -15.39
CA PRO A 72 34.90 -6.23 -16.73
C PRO A 72 33.65 -7.12 -16.87
N LEU A 73 32.97 -7.12 -18.03
CA LEU A 73 31.79 -7.98 -18.25
C LEU A 73 32.07 -9.45 -17.87
N SER A 74 33.32 -9.93 -18.08
CA SER A 74 33.68 -11.30 -17.71
C SER A 74 33.83 -11.56 -16.20
N ALA A 75 33.80 -10.53 -15.37
CA ALA A 75 33.87 -10.64 -13.91
C ALA A 75 32.51 -10.55 -13.22
N TRP A 76 31.49 -10.16 -13.95
CA TRP A 76 30.11 -10.09 -13.42
C TRP A 76 29.55 -11.50 -13.24
N LEU A 77 29.06 -11.77 -12.04
CA LEU A 77 28.50 -13.07 -11.65
C LEU A 77 27.06 -12.91 -11.17
N CYS A 78 26.28 -13.97 -11.32
CA CYS A 78 24.96 -14.07 -10.71
C CYS A 78 25.07 -14.23 -9.18
N GLN A 79 23.93 -14.25 -8.48
CA GLN A 79 23.87 -14.34 -7.01
C GLN A 79 24.62 -15.54 -6.42
N ASP A 80 24.71 -16.64 -7.15
CA ASP A 80 25.45 -17.84 -6.70
C ASP A 80 26.98 -17.59 -6.61
N GLY A 81 27.47 -16.46 -7.15
CA GLY A 81 28.88 -16.10 -7.17
C GLY A 81 29.74 -16.97 -8.09
N GLU A 82 29.16 -17.80 -8.92
CA GLU A 82 29.85 -18.77 -9.80
C GLU A 82 29.40 -18.62 -11.26
N THR A 83 28.09 -18.45 -11.51
CA THR A 83 27.53 -18.34 -12.87
C THR A 83 27.83 -16.96 -13.46
N PRO A 84 28.42 -16.90 -14.68
CA PRO A 84 28.64 -15.61 -15.34
C PRO A 84 27.31 -14.87 -15.59
N PHE A 85 27.28 -13.58 -15.26
CA PHE A 85 26.12 -12.75 -15.56
C PHE A 85 26.01 -12.50 -17.07
N PHE A 86 27.15 -12.33 -17.75
CA PHE A 86 27.22 -12.10 -19.18
C PHE A 86 27.98 -13.23 -19.88
N THR A 87 27.42 -13.69 -20.99
CA THR A 87 27.99 -14.74 -21.84
C THR A 87 28.14 -14.27 -23.28
N ASP A 88 28.83 -15.07 -24.10
CA ASP A 88 29.03 -14.83 -25.53
C ASP A 88 29.63 -13.44 -25.87
N VAL A 89 30.45 -12.92 -24.96
CA VAL A 89 31.09 -11.59 -25.12
C VAL A 89 32.05 -11.63 -26.31
N ALA A 90 31.71 -10.90 -27.35
CA ALA A 90 32.52 -10.81 -28.56
C ALA A 90 32.71 -9.35 -28.99
N THR A 91 33.99 -8.96 -29.18
CA THR A 91 34.34 -7.62 -29.67
C THR A 91 34.63 -7.66 -31.16
N ALA A 92 34.13 -6.67 -31.87
CA ALA A 92 34.39 -6.46 -33.29
C ALA A 92 34.67 -4.98 -33.59
N ALA A 93 35.07 -4.70 -34.81
CA ALA A 93 35.13 -3.34 -35.32
C ALA A 93 34.48 -3.26 -36.70
N GLU A 94 33.70 -2.23 -36.91
CA GLU A 94 32.97 -1.98 -38.15
C GLU A 94 33.05 -0.50 -38.53
N THR A 95 32.79 -0.23 -39.81
CA THR A 95 32.73 1.13 -40.31
C THR A 95 31.33 1.37 -40.87
N VAL A 96 30.62 2.33 -40.28
CA VAL A 96 29.30 2.75 -40.72
C VAL A 96 29.35 4.23 -41.12
N ASP A 97 28.98 4.56 -42.33
CA ASP A 97 28.95 5.92 -42.87
C ASP A 97 30.30 6.69 -42.71
N GLY A 98 31.40 5.96 -42.80
CA GLY A 98 32.76 6.52 -42.65
C GLY A 98 33.25 6.74 -41.22
N GLN A 99 32.46 6.41 -40.22
CA GLN A 99 32.84 6.36 -38.81
C GLN A 99 33.19 4.94 -38.41
N VAL A 100 34.28 4.78 -37.70
CA VAL A 100 34.71 3.49 -37.14
C VAL A 100 34.11 3.33 -35.76
N TYR A 101 33.54 2.15 -35.48
CA TYR A 101 33.01 1.75 -34.22
C TYR A 101 33.71 0.50 -33.69
N LEU A 102 33.97 0.49 -32.40
CA LEU A 102 34.17 -0.75 -31.66
C LEU A 102 32.81 -1.23 -31.15
N THR A 103 32.51 -2.49 -31.43
CA THR A 103 31.28 -3.12 -31.01
C THR A 103 31.56 -4.27 -30.05
N VAL A 104 30.70 -4.44 -29.06
CA VAL A 104 30.63 -5.65 -28.25
C VAL A 104 29.25 -6.21 -28.31
N THR A 105 29.14 -7.53 -28.51
CA THR A 105 27.93 -8.29 -28.36
C THR A 105 28.06 -9.21 -27.17
N PHE A 106 26.97 -9.39 -26.44
CA PHE A 106 26.90 -10.31 -25.29
C PHE A 106 25.45 -10.69 -25.00
N ALA A 107 25.24 -11.75 -24.20
CA ALA A 107 23.96 -12.15 -23.65
C ALA A 107 23.98 -12.04 -22.13
N ASN A 108 22.82 -11.73 -21.50
CA ASN A 108 22.66 -11.85 -20.07
C ASN A 108 22.21 -13.27 -19.71
N GLN A 109 22.79 -13.84 -18.66
CA GLN A 109 22.41 -15.15 -18.11
C GLN A 109 21.67 -15.03 -16.79
N CYS A 110 21.76 -13.88 -16.14
CA CYS A 110 21.01 -13.60 -14.93
C CYS A 110 19.65 -13.03 -15.34
N TYR A 111 18.62 -13.82 -15.18
CA TYR A 111 17.25 -13.41 -15.40
C TYR A 111 16.29 -14.28 -14.56
N PHE A 112 15.11 -13.77 -14.26
CA PHE A 112 14.10 -14.51 -13.52
C PHE A 112 12.89 -14.88 -14.39
N GLY A 113 12.61 -14.19 -15.50
CA GLY A 113 11.57 -14.52 -16.46
C GLY A 113 10.25 -14.96 -15.82
N ASP A 114 9.48 -15.75 -16.56
CA ASP A 114 8.30 -16.44 -16.07
C ASP A 114 8.64 -17.66 -15.18
N ASP A 115 9.91 -18.02 -15.09
CA ASP A 115 10.35 -19.17 -14.32
C ASP A 115 10.61 -18.79 -12.86
N LEU A 116 9.58 -18.94 -12.04
CA LEU A 116 9.66 -18.79 -10.60
C LEU A 116 10.59 -19.80 -9.90
N SER A 117 11.14 -20.78 -10.65
CA SER A 117 12.12 -21.72 -10.12
C SER A 117 13.51 -21.11 -9.97
N VAL A 118 13.78 -19.97 -10.59
CA VAL A 118 14.99 -19.20 -10.31
C VAL A 118 14.95 -18.79 -8.83
N PRO A 119 15.98 -19.10 -8.03
CA PRO A 119 15.90 -18.97 -6.57
C PRO A 119 16.00 -17.52 -6.11
N HIS A 120 15.00 -16.74 -6.43
CA HIS A 120 14.77 -15.42 -5.85
C HIS A 120 13.87 -15.60 -4.64
N SER A 121 14.38 -16.26 -3.62
CA SER A 121 13.64 -16.52 -2.38
C SER A 121 13.26 -15.24 -1.62
N ASN A 122 13.91 -14.14 -1.95
CA ASN A 122 13.55 -12.80 -1.49
C ASN A 122 13.47 -11.88 -2.70
N GLY A 123 12.31 -11.32 -2.96
CA GLY A 123 12.07 -10.42 -4.09
C GLY A 123 13.01 -9.23 -4.17
N GLY A 124 13.64 -8.82 -3.05
CA GLY A 124 14.63 -7.77 -3.02
C GLY A 124 16.02 -8.13 -3.59
N SER A 125 16.36 -9.41 -3.61
CA SER A 125 17.77 -9.76 -3.83
C SER A 125 18.31 -9.51 -5.25
N TYR A 126 17.46 -9.48 -6.28
CA TYR A 126 17.91 -9.15 -7.63
C TYR A 126 17.74 -7.64 -7.95
N MET A 127 17.01 -6.91 -7.13
CA MET A 127 16.91 -5.45 -7.27
C MET A 127 18.23 -4.75 -7.04
N ASP A 128 19.13 -5.35 -6.25
CA ASP A 128 20.44 -4.82 -5.95
C ASP A 128 21.31 -4.60 -7.19
N VAL A 129 21.01 -5.26 -8.32
CA VAL A 129 21.76 -5.08 -9.58
C VAL A 129 21.08 -4.09 -10.52
N CYS A 130 19.87 -3.64 -10.22
CA CYS A 130 19.13 -2.69 -11.05
C CYS A 130 19.66 -1.25 -10.87
N GLY A 131 19.51 -0.45 -11.91
CA GLY A 131 19.91 0.95 -11.92
C GLY A 131 20.60 1.37 -13.21
N TYR A 132 21.30 2.50 -13.15
CA TYR A 132 22.02 3.06 -14.28
C TYR A 132 23.50 2.68 -14.23
N PHE A 133 24.03 2.35 -15.39
CA PHE A 133 25.41 1.88 -15.57
C PHE A 133 26.04 2.50 -16.80
N THR A 134 27.35 2.65 -16.74
CA THR A 134 28.17 3.05 -17.89
C THR A 134 29.02 1.86 -18.37
N LEU A 135 28.83 1.44 -19.62
CA LEU A 135 29.64 0.43 -20.30
C LEU A 135 30.76 1.13 -21.08
N SER A 136 31.99 0.90 -20.68
CA SER A 136 33.20 1.55 -21.25
C SER A 136 34.07 0.56 -22.01
N ALA A 137 34.58 0.99 -23.17
CA ALA A 137 35.61 0.31 -23.92
C ALA A 137 36.98 0.82 -23.49
N GLY A 138 37.83 -0.05 -22.93
CA GLY A 138 39.18 0.29 -22.48
C GLY A 138 40.26 -0.40 -23.30
N LEU A 139 41.36 0.30 -23.62
CA LEU A 139 42.55 -0.23 -24.29
C LEU A 139 43.81 0.38 -23.66
N ASP A 140 44.78 -0.43 -23.26
CA ASP A 140 46.02 0.01 -22.65
C ASP A 140 45.87 1.01 -21.48
N GLY A 141 44.80 0.81 -20.67
CA GLY A 141 44.49 1.66 -19.52
C GLY A 141 43.85 3.00 -19.87
N LYS A 142 43.40 3.18 -21.09
CA LYS A 142 42.65 4.36 -21.55
C LYS A 142 41.24 3.97 -21.97
N THR A 143 40.28 4.74 -21.54
CA THR A 143 38.91 4.67 -22.05
C THR A 143 38.85 5.25 -23.45
N LEU A 144 38.34 4.46 -24.40
CA LEU A 144 38.15 4.88 -25.80
C LEU A 144 36.80 5.56 -26.00
N GLY A 145 35.80 5.19 -25.20
CA GLY A 145 34.47 5.73 -25.19
C GLY A 145 33.56 4.86 -24.32
N SER A 146 32.33 5.33 -24.12
CA SER A 146 31.35 4.68 -23.28
C SER A 146 29.92 4.88 -23.79
N VAL A 147 29.02 4.06 -23.29
CA VAL A 147 27.58 4.19 -23.50
C VAL A 147 26.88 3.91 -22.17
N ASP A 148 25.85 4.67 -21.87
CA ASP A 148 25.04 4.49 -20.69
C ASP A 148 23.91 3.50 -20.99
N LEU A 149 23.57 2.70 -20.00
CA LEU A 149 22.50 1.72 -20.08
C LEU A 149 21.82 1.57 -18.74
N LYS A 150 20.60 1.03 -18.75
CA LYS A 150 19.84 0.69 -17.57
C LYS A 150 19.80 -0.83 -17.41
N VAL A 151 19.94 -1.31 -16.19
CA VAL A 151 19.60 -2.67 -15.78
C VAL A 151 18.32 -2.59 -14.95
N ALA A 152 17.30 -3.34 -15.34
CA ALA A 152 15.99 -3.29 -14.74
C ALA A 152 15.41 -4.69 -14.53
N PRO A 153 14.46 -4.86 -13.60
CA PRO A 153 13.80 -6.16 -13.38
C PRO A 153 12.98 -6.59 -14.60
N TYR A 154 12.42 -5.65 -15.35
CA TYR A 154 11.63 -5.86 -16.57
C TYR A 154 11.62 -4.58 -17.42
N ASP A 155 11.01 -4.62 -18.61
CA ASP A 155 11.15 -3.56 -19.62
C ASP A 155 10.52 -2.23 -19.20
N ASN A 156 9.36 -2.27 -18.53
CA ASN A 156 8.60 -1.06 -18.15
C ASN A 156 8.90 -0.57 -16.72
N PHE A 157 9.99 -0.98 -16.13
CA PHE A 157 10.37 -0.52 -14.79
C PHE A 157 10.78 0.95 -14.76
N HIS A 158 10.24 1.70 -13.78
CA HIS A 158 10.61 3.10 -13.52
C HIS A 158 11.33 3.25 -12.17
N THR A 159 12.44 3.97 -12.18
CA THR A 159 13.05 4.51 -10.96
C THR A 159 12.20 5.64 -10.40
N MET A 160 12.46 6.10 -9.17
CA MET A 160 11.70 7.22 -8.61
C MET A 160 11.82 8.50 -9.46
N SER A 161 13.00 8.76 -10.01
CA SER A 161 13.20 9.91 -10.92
C SER A 161 12.34 9.79 -12.18
N GLU A 162 12.29 8.58 -12.75
CA GLU A 162 11.45 8.32 -13.93
C GLU A 162 9.96 8.39 -13.60
N ILE A 163 9.53 8.01 -12.37
CA ILE A 163 8.14 8.20 -11.94
C ILE A 163 7.76 9.68 -11.93
N TYR A 164 8.63 10.57 -11.44
CA TYR A 164 8.37 12.01 -11.50
C TYR A 164 8.24 12.49 -12.95
N ASP A 165 9.17 12.07 -13.83
CA ASP A 165 9.15 12.45 -15.25
C ASP A 165 7.88 11.91 -15.96
N GLU A 166 7.44 10.69 -15.64
CA GLU A 166 6.23 10.08 -16.19
C GLU A 166 4.95 10.81 -15.74
N LEU A 167 4.88 11.22 -14.47
CA LEU A 167 3.75 11.99 -13.98
C LEU A 167 3.65 13.37 -14.67
N ASP A 168 4.78 14.05 -14.83
CA ASP A 168 4.84 15.33 -15.58
C ASP A 168 4.45 15.11 -17.05
N ALA A 169 4.98 14.06 -17.70
CA ALA A 169 4.66 13.72 -19.07
C ALA A 169 3.17 13.39 -19.27
N LEU A 170 2.56 12.68 -18.32
CA LEU A 170 1.14 12.34 -18.38
C LEU A 170 0.24 13.58 -18.25
N VAL A 171 0.57 14.52 -17.36
CA VAL A 171 -0.14 15.81 -17.23
C VAL A 171 -0.02 16.62 -18.52
N ASP A 172 1.19 16.74 -19.08
CA ASP A 172 1.44 17.47 -20.32
C ASP A 172 0.71 16.83 -21.51
N TYR A 173 0.73 15.50 -21.59
CA TYR A 173 0.02 14.76 -22.65
C TYR A 173 -1.50 14.96 -22.53
N ALA A 174 -2.07 14.82 -21.36
CA ALA A 174 -3.50 15.04 -21.11
C ALA A 174 -3.92 16.46 -21.52
N ALA A 175 -3.17 17.48 -21.11
CA ALA A 175 -3.44 18.88 -21.43
C ALA A 175 -3.38 19.17 -22.94
N GLY A 176 -2.57 18.42 -23.69
CA GLY A 176 -2.43 18.57 -25.14
C GLY A 176 -3.44 17.79 -25.98
N HIS A 177 -4.07 16.74 -25.45
CA HIS A 177 -4.80 15.75 -26.24
C HIS A 177 -6.20 15.42 -25.73
N THR A 178 -6.57 15.85 -24.52
CA THR A 178 -7.87 15.55 -23.90
C THR A 178 -8.51 16.79 -23.29
N ASP A 179 -9.79 16.69 -22.93
CA ASP A 179 -10.50 17.67 -22.10
C ASP A 179 -10.55 17.24 -20.62
N LEU A 180 -9.85 16.17 -20.24
CA LEU A 180 -9.83 15.65 -18.87
C LEU A 180 -9.13 16.63 -17.92
N TYR A 181 -9.55 16.61 -16.66
CA TYR A 181 -8.82 17.23 -15.57
C TYR A 181 -7.78 16.24 -15.03
N VAL A 182 -6.54 16.48 -15.41
CA VAL A 182 -5.38 15.71 -14.93
C VAL A 182 -4.41 16.71 -14.32
N GLU A 183 -4.20 16.59 -13.01
CA GLU A 183 -3.35 17.51 -12.26
C GLU A 183 -2.55 16.75 -11.21
N GLN A 184 -1.26 17.07 -11.12
CA GLN A 184 -0.35 16.54 -10.13
C GLN A 184 -0.29 17.45 -8.91
N PHE A 185 -0.27 16.82 -7.74
CA PHE A 185 -0.19 17.47 -6.44
C PHE A 185 0.92 16.83 -5.60
N SER A 186 1.31 17.51 -4.55
CA SER A 186 2.18 16.97 -3.51
C SER A 186 1.35 16.71 -2.26
N MET A 187 1.46 15.51 -1.69
CA MET A 187 0.88 15.23 -0.37
C MET A 187 1.82 15.67 0.76
N GLY A 188 3.08 16.00 0.47
CA GLY A 188 4.08 16.46 1.42
C GLY A 188 5.47 15.98 1.07
N GLN A 189 6.38 16.06 2.04
CA GLN A 189 7.76 15.63 1.90
C GLN A 189 7.97 14.35 2.70
N SER A 190 8.84 13.46 2.20
CA SER A 190 9.30 12.29 2.94
C SER A 190 10.15 12.66 4.15
N GLN A 191 10.47 11.69 5.00
CA GLN A 191 11.18 11.93 6.26
C GLN A 191 12.60 12.48 6.10
N GLY A 192 13.34 12.01 5.12
CA GLY A 192 14.71 12.46 4.87
C GLY A 192 15.69 12.09 5.97
N ASP A 193 15.71 10.83 6.41
CA ASP A 193 16.58 10.33 7.47
C ASP A 193 17.94 9.84 6.93
N ASN A 194 18.88 9.57 7.85
CA ASN A 194 20.20 9.01 7.57
C ASN A 194 21.09 9.80 6.60
N GLY A 195 20.83 11.08 6.47
CA GLY A 195 21.63 11.99 5.63
C GLY A 195 21.10 12.13 4.20
N LEU A 196 19.95 11.53 3.92
CA LEU A 196 19.21 11.75 2.70
C LEU A 196 18.38 13.02 2.80
N GLU A 197 18.22 13.69 1.68
CA GLU A 197 17.30 14.81 1.58
C GLU A 197 15.86 14.29 1.46
N SER A 198 14.92 15.02 2.04
CA SER A 198 13.50 14.73 1.87
C SER A 198 13.11 14.89 0.40
N LEU A 199 12.30 13.97 -0.07
CA LEU A 199 11.76 13.94 -1.43
C LEU A 199 10.28 14.33 -1.42
N ASP A 200 9.82 14.88 -2.52
CA ASP A 200 8.40 15.17 -2.71
C ASP A 200 7.60 13.87 -2.88
N MET A 201 6.41 13.82 -2.31
CA MET A 201 5.49 12.68 -2.42
C MET A 201 4.33 13.08 -3.34
N PRO A 202 4.40 12.76 -4.64
CA PRO A 202 3.42 13.19 -5.61
C PRO A 202 2.19 12.29 -5.61
N TYR A 203 1.04 12.88 -5.95
CA TYR A 203 -0.13 12.14 -6.37
C TYR A 203 -0.80 12.84 -7.55
N LEU A 204 -1.56 12.09 -8.32
CA LEU A 204 -2.26 12.57 -9.50
C LEU A 204 -3.77 12.45 -9.31
N ILE A 205 -4.52 13.45 -9.77
CA ILE A 205 -5.96 13.35 -9.96
C ILE A 205 -6.25 13.18 -11.44
N VAL A 206 -7.04 12.17 -11.78
CA VAL A 206 -7.58 11.94 -13.12
C VAL A 206 -9.10 11.97 -13.02
N ALA A 207 -9.73 13.00 -13.57
CA ALA A 207 -11.16 13.19 -13.52
C ALA A 207 -11.71 13.70 -14.86
N LYS A 208 -13.02 13.57 -15.04
CA LYS A 208 -13.70 14.13 -16.21
C LYS A 208 -13.49 15.63 -16.33
N ASP A 209 -13.66 16.35 -15.24
CA ASP A 209 -13.42 17.78 -15.13
C ASP A 209 -13.19 18.19 -13.66
N LYS A 210 -12.74 19.42 -13.46
CA LYS A 210 -12.54 19.96 -12.12
C LYS A 210 -13.83 20.10 -11.31
N ALA A 211 -14.95 20.31 -11.97
CA ALA A 211 -16.25 20.47 -11.29
C ALA A 211 -16.68 19.16 -10.61
N ALA A 212 -16.31 18.01 -11.17
CA ALA A 212 -16.52 16.71 -10.56
C ALA A 212 -15.77 16.59 -9.21
N VAL A 213 -14.51 17.01 -9.20
CA VAL A 213 -13.65 17.02 -8.00
C VAL A 213 -14.17 18.00 -6.94
N ASP A 214 -14.52 19.22 -7.34
CA ASP A 214 -15.08 20.24 -6.44
C ASP A 214 -16.43 19.75 -5.84
N LYS A 215 -17.25 19.09 -6.66
CA LYS A 215 -18.52 18.51 -6.22
C LYS A 215 -18.34 17.42 -5.17
N TRP A 216 -17.31 16.60 -5.31
CA TRP A 216 -17.00 15.59 -4.30
C TRP A 216 -16.67 16.21 -2.95
N GLN A 217 -15.88 17.28 -2.92
CA GLN A 217 -15.53 17.96 -1.67
C GLN A 217 -16.79 18.51 -0.96
N GLU A 218 -17.79 19.00 -1.72
CA GLU A 218 -19.10 19.39 -1.15
C GLU A 218 -19.84 18.19 -0.57
N ILE A 219 -19.88 17.05 -1.29
CA ILE A 219 -20.53 15.82 -0.86
C ILE A 219 -19.88 15.28 0.41
N LYS A 220 -18.53 15.20 0.44
CA LYS A 220 -17.76 14.77 1.61
C LYS A 220 -18.07 15.63 2.83
N ALA A 221 -18.04 16.96 2.68
CA ALA A 221 -18.33 17.88 3.78
C ALA A 221 -19.76 17.70 4.32
N GLU A 222 -20.74 17.45 3.45
CA GLU A 222 -22.11 17.14 3.86
C GLU A 222 -22.21 15.75 4.50
N ALA A 223 -21.53 14.73 3.96
CA ALA A 223 -21.49 13.40 4.55
C ALA A 223 -20.94 13.40 5.99
N GLU A 224 -19.93 14.21 6.26
CA GLU A 224 -19.34 14.31 7.59
C GLU A 224 -20.17 15.17 8.57
N SER A 225 -20.88 16.19 8.07
CA SER A 225 -21.61 17.14 8.92
C SER A 225 -23.11 16.84 9.08
N ASP A 226 -23.79 16.38 8.02
CA ASP A 226 -25.21 16.03 8.02
C ASP A 226 -25.48 14.81 7.10
N PRO A 227 -24.95 13.63 7.47
CA PRO A 227 -25.10 12.41 6.67
C PRO A 227 -26.56 12.03 6.44
N THR A 228 -27.45 12.33 7.39
CA THR A 228 -28.90 12.09 7.23
C THR A 228 -29.50 12.94 6.09
N ALA A 229 -29.06 14.18 5.89
CA ALA A 229 -29.52 15.00 4.78
C ALA A 229 -28.96 14.47 3.45
N LEU A 230 -27.70 14.04 3.41
CA LEU A 230 -27.10 13.46 2.21
C LEU A 230 -27.79 12.15 1.81
N LEU A 231 -28.08 11.25 2.76
CA LEU A 231 -28.82 10.00 2.48
C LEU A 231 -30.19 10.27 1.84
N LYS A 232 -30.93 11.29 2.31
CA LYS A 232 -32.21 11.70 1.70
C LYS A 232 -32.04 12.23 0.28
N LYS A 233 -30.95 12.95 -0.01
CA LYS A 233 -30.65 13.41 -1.38
C LYS A 233 -30.32 12.25 -2.30
N LEU A 234 -29.53 11.26 -1.83
CA LEU A 234 -29.24 10.04 -2.57
C LEU A 234 -30.53 9.27 -2.87
N GLU A 235 -31.34 8.97 -1.86
CA GLU A 235 -32.58 8.22 -2.00
C GLU A 235 -33.59 8.90 -2.96
N SER A 236 -33.64 10.23 -2.97
CA SER A 236 -34.55 10.99 -3.82
C SER A 236 -33.99 11.33 -5.19
N GLY A 237 -32.72 11.05 -5.48
CA GLY A 237 -32.01 11.49 -6.68
C GLY A 237 -31.73 13.01 -6.72
N ALA A 238 -31.91 13.72 -5.60
CA ALA A 238 -31.73 15.17 -5.52
C ALA A 238 -30.25 15.60 -5.54
N LEU A 239 -29.31 14.64 -5.40
CA LEU A 239 -27.88 14.93 -5.49
C LEU A 239 -27.46 15.29 -6.93
N GLY A 240 -28.18 14.77 -7.92
CA GLY A 240 -27.87 14.94 -9.34
C GLY A 240 -26.66 14.10 -9.76
N ASP A 241 -25.98 14.52 -10.83
CA ASP A 241 -24.79 13.85 -11.30
C ASP A 241 -23.61 14.12 -10.35
N TYR A 242 -22.86 13.09 -10.03
CA TYR A 242 -21.68 13.16 -9.18
C TYR A 242 -20.73 12.01 -9.48
N GLN A 243 -19.48 12.18 -9.12
CA GLN A 243 -18.41 11.19 -9.20
C GLN A 243 -17.89 10.88 -7.80
N VAL A 244 -17.42 9.64 -7.61
CA VAL A 244 -16.79 9.22 -6.36
C VAL A 244 -15.29 8.95 -6.55
N PRO A 245 -14.43 9.29 -5.57
CA PRO A 245 -13.00 9.04 -5.66
C PRO A 245 -12.65 7.58 -5.42
N VAL A 246 -11.77 7.06 -6.27
CA VAL A 246 -11.11 5.76 -6.14
C VAL A 246 -9.61 6.02 -6.03
N MET A 247 -8.97 5.48 -4.99
CA MET A 247 -7.54 5.66 -4.75
C MET A 247 -6.79 4.36 -5.05
N TYR A 248 -5.68 4.48 -5.75
CA TYR A 248 -4.74 3.40 -6.01
C TYR A 248 -3.35 3.80 -5.54
N SER A 249 -2.71 2.94 -4.75
CA SER A 249 -1.41 3.23 -4.15
C SER A 249 -0.48 2.02 -4.09
N ASN A 250 0.81 2.28 -3.83
CA ASN A 250 1.83 1.31 -3.46
C ASN A 250 2.71 1.91 -2.36
N ILE A 251 3.07 1.12 -1.36
CA ILE A 251 3.89 1.57 -0.22
C ILE A 251 5.24 0.87 -0.11
N HIS A 252 5.37 -0.37 -0.58
CA HIS A 252 6.63 -1.08 -0.55
C HIS A 252 7.38 -0.91 -1.86
N ALA A 253 8.34 -0.03 -1.87
CA ALA A 253 9.01 0.43 -3.07
C ALA A 253 9.80 -0.66 -3.83
N ASN A 254 10.17 -1.75 -3.17
CA ASN A 254 10.78 -2.92 -3.80
C ASN A 254 9.76 -3.93 -4.38
N GLU A 255 8.47 -3.67 -4.22
CA GLU A 255 7.38 -4.43 -4.83
C GLU A 255 7.00 -3.78 -6.17
N VAL A 256 7.98 -3.71 -7.04
CA VAL A 256 8.13 -2.75 -8.13
C VAL A 256 7.06 -2.79 -9.22
N ALA A 257 6.45 -3.96 -9.50
CA ALA A 257 5.40 -4.06 -10.53
C ALA A 257 4.11 -3.34 -10.11
N ALA A 258 3.90 -3.13 -8.82
CA ALA A 258 2.75 -2.40 -8.31
C ALA A 258 2.76 -0.93 -8.77
N SER A 259 3.84 -0.20 -8.50
CA SER A 259 3.98 1.20 -8.93
C SER A 259 3.83 1.36 -10.45
N ASP A 260 4.52 0.51 -11.21
CA ASP A 260 4.49 0.59 -12.69
C ASP A 260 3.11 0.22 -13.25
N GLY A 261 2.41 -0.72 -12.62
CA GLY A 261 1.03 -1.07 -12.99
C GLY A 261 0.02 0.04 -12.70
N ILE A 262 0.23 0.78 -11.62
CA ILE A 262 -0.58 1.96 -11.28
C ILE A 262 -0.36 3.08 -12.32
N LEU A 263 0.89 3.33 -12.71
CA LEU A 263 1.23 4.27 -13.78
C LEU A 263 0.65 3.84 -15.13
N ALA A 264 0.76 2.57 -15.48
CA ALA A 264 0.22 2.02 -16.71
C ALA A 264 -1.32 2.19 -16.78
N PHE A 265 -2.02 2.05 -15.66
CA PHE A 265 -3.46 2.32 -15.61
C PHE A 265 -3.77 3.81 -15.86
N ALA A 266 -3.03 4.73 -15.26
CA ALA A 266 -3.22 6.15 -15.50
C ALA A 266 -2.99 6.53 -16.97
N TRP A 267 -1.93 6.03 -17.59
CA TRP A 267 -1.68 6.17 -19.02
C TRP A 267 -2.77 5.56 -19.88
N MET A 268 -3.21 4.36 -19.55
CA MET A 268 -4.31 3.67 -20.24
C MET A 268 -5.56 4.54 -20.32
N LEU A 269 -5.96 5.19 -19.24
CA LEU A 269 -7.12 6.08 -19.21
C LEU A 269 -6.91 7.30 -20.09
N VAL A 270 -5.78 7.99 -19.96
CA VAL A 270 -5.53 9.26 -20.65
C VAL A 270 -5.31 9.06 -22.16
N GLU A 271 -4.54 8.03 -22.55
CA GLU A 271 -4.34 7.69 -23.96
C GLU A 271 -5.63 7.26 -24.64
N THR A 272 -6.46 6.49 -23.93
CA THR A 272 -7.76 6.09 -24.45
C THR A 272 -8.68 7.28 -24.63
N ALA A 273 -8.76 8.19 -23.65
CA ALA A 273 -9.54 9.42 -23.79
C ALA A 273 -9.07 10.31 -24.96
N ALA A 274 -7.78 10.28 -25.27
CA ALA A 274 -7.20 10.97 -26.42
C ALA A 274 -7.43 10.25 -27.76
N SER A 275 -7.80 8.98 -27.74
CA SER A 275 -8.00 8.17 -28.95
C SER A 275 -9.31 8.51 -29.67
N GLU A 276 -9.40 8.16 -30.98
CA GLU A 276 -10.64 8.37 -31.75
C GLU A 276 -11.83 7.54 -31.23
N SER A 277 -11.56 6.36 -30.61
CA SER A 277 -12.62 5.48 -30.07
C SER A 277 -13.10 5.90 -28.70
N GLY A 278 -12.23 6.43 -27.85
CA GLY A 278 -12.51 6.71 -26.45
C GLY A 278 -12.78 5.45 -25.61
N THR A 279 -12.51 4.25 -26.15
CA THR A 279 -12.89 2.98 -25.51
C THR A 279 -11.72 2.03 -25.32
N ILE A 280 -11.78 1.25 -24.22
CA ILE A 280 -10.86 0.17 -23.88
C ILE A 280 -11.65 -1.15 -23.87
N ASP A 281 -11.13 -2.16 -24.55
CA ASP A 281 -11.61 -3.53 -24.41
C ASP A 281 -10.78 -4.25 -23.35
N TYR A 282 -11.44 -4.94 -22.42
CA TYR A 282 -10.77 -5.84 -21.48
C TYR A 282 -11.55 -7.15 -21.33
N ASP A 283 -10.84 -8.21 -21.05
CA ASP A 283 -11.42 -9.53 -20.78
C ASP A 283 -11.70 -9.71 -19.30
N LYS A 284 -12.76 -10.44 -18.95
CA LYS A 284 -13.04 -10.87 -17.59
C LYS A 284 -13.48 -12.31 -17.55
N LEU A 285 -13.07 -13.02 -16.50
CA LEU A 285 -13.59 -14.34 -16.21
C LEU A 285 -15.07 -14.24 -15.82
N THR A 286 -15.91 -15.13 -16.31
CA THR A 286 -17.35 -15.11 -16.03
C THR A 286 -17.87 -16.42 -15.44
N GLY A 287 -17.04 -17.45 -15.33
CA GLY A 287 -17.41 -18.74 -14.77
C GLY A 287 -16.43 -19.84 -15.16
N PHE A 288 -16.76 -21.06 -14.81
CA PHE A 288 -15.98 -22.23 -15.17
C PHE A 288 -16.59 -22.99 -16.35
N THR A 289 -15.75 -23.46 -17.24
CA THR A 289 -16.12 -24.48 -18.21
C THR A 289 -16.42 -25.83 -17.51
N ALA A 290 -16.95 -26.80 -18.22
CA ALA A 290 -17.12 -28.16 -17.67
C ALA A 290 -15.77 -28.79 -17.26
N ALA A 291 -14.69 -28.48 -17.98
CA ALA A 291 -13.33 -28.90 -17.62
C ALA A 291 -12.83 -28.19 -16.35
N GLY A 292 -13.10 -26.91 -16.24
CA GLY A 292 -12.74 -26.12 -15.04
C GLY A 292 -13.45 -26.62 -13.79
N LYS A 293 -14.76 -26.92 -13.89
CA LYS A 293 -15.51 -27.50 -12.75
C LYS A 293 -14.98 -28.87 -12.35
N ALA A 294 -14.61 -29.71 -13.33
CA ALA A 294 -14.06 -31.02 -13.04
C ALA A 294 -12.68 -30.94 -12.38
N GLU A 295 -11.82 -30.03 -12.87
CA GLU A 295 -10.49 -29.79 -12.34
C GLU A 295 -10.55 -29.26 -10.90
N LEU A 296 -11.40 -28.27 -10.67
CA LEU A 296 -11.59 -27.68 -9.35
C LEU A 296 -12.11 -28.72 -8.34
N ALA A 297 -13.09 -29.55 -8.75
CA ALA A 297 -13.61 -30.63 -7.92
C ALA A 297 -12.54 -31.69 -7.58
N GLU A 298 -11.61 -31.96 -8.49
CA GLU A 298 -10.49 -32.88 -8.25
C GLU A 298 -9.47 -32.28 -7.27
N GLN A 299 -9.14 -31.00 -7.40
CA GLN A 299 -8.18 -30.30 -6.55
C GLN A 299 -8.69 -30.10 -5.11
N MET A 300 -9.98 -29.87 -4.97
CA MET A 300 -10.61 -29.56 -3.69
C MET A 300 -11.15 -30.80 -2.97
N GLY A 301 -11.15 -31.94 -3.63
CA GLY A 301 -11.70 -33.19 -3.13
C GLY A 301 -13.24 -33.28 -3.26
N PRO A 302 -13.82 -34.46 -3.02
CA PRO A 302 -15.26 -34.67 -3.17
C PRO A 302 -16.05 -33.85 -2.16
N ALA A 303 -17.11 -33.22 -2.63
CA ALA A 303 -18.10 -32.53 -1.79
C ALA A 303 -18.60 -33.46 -0.69
N GLY A 304 -18.45 -33.06 0.58
CA GLY A 304 -18.94 -33.79 1.74
C GLY A 304 -17.94 -34.73 2.40
N GLU A 305 -16.67 -34.72 2.03
CA GLU A 305 -15.65 -35.22 2.96
C GLU A 305 -15.51 -34.22 4.13
N GLU A 306 -15.39 -34.77 5.32
CA GLU A 306 -15.20 -34.03 6.56
C GLU A 306 -14.04 -33.05 6.36
N GLY A 307 -14.33 -31.76 6.17
CA GLY A 307 -13.33 -30.76 5.97
C GLY A 307 -13.34 -29.92 4.72
N SER A 308 -14.28 -30.06 3.81
CA SER A 308 -14.42 -29.20 2.63
C SER A 308 -15.81 -28.53 2.61
N VAL A 309 -16.07 -27.66 3.60
CA VAL A 309 -17.45 -27.25 3.89
C VAL A 309 -18.01 -26.27 2.86
N ALA A 310 -17.25 -25.31 2.43
CA ALA A 310 -17.83 -24.20 1.66
C ALA A 310 -17.56 -24.27 0.15
N VAL A 311 -16.53 -24.93 -0.24
CA VAL A 311 -16.06 -24.93 -1.62
C VAL A 311 -17.02 -25.57 -2.63
N PRO A 312 -17.73 -26.66 -2.35
CA PRO A 312 -18.71 -27.21 -3.28
C PRO A 312 -19.85 -26.25 -3.61
N ASP A 313 -20.27 -25.45 -2.64
CA ASP A 313 -21.35 -24.48 -2.83
C ASP A 313 -20.85 -23.22 -3.55
N LEU A 314 -19.60 -22.80 -3.31
CA LEU A 314 -18.94 -21.74 -4.08
C LEU A 314 -18.77 -22.14 -5.56
N VAL A 315 -18.39 -23.39 -5.83
CA VAL A 315 -18.30 -23.91 -7.21
C VAL A 315 -19.66 -23.99 -7.87
N ALA A 316 -20.73 -24.29 -7.11
CA ALA A 316 -22.10 -24.34 -7.62
C ALA A 316 -22.64 -22.96 -8.01
N ASN A 317 -22.14 -21.90 -7.39
CA ASN A 317 -22.52 -20.52 -7.64
C ASN A 317 -21.57 -19.83 -8.62
N ASP A 318 -21.16 -20.47 -9.66
CA ASP A 318 -20.31 -20.07 -10.79
C ASP A 318 -19.57 -18.71 -10.73
N ALA A 319 -20.08 -17.75 -10.02
CA ALA A 319 -19.64 -16.35 -10.01
C ALA A 319 -18.68 -15.97 -8.87
N THR A 320 -18.47 -16.83 -7.88
CA THR A 320 -17.84 -16.41 -6.63
C THR A 320 -16.49 -17.03 -6.31
N TYR A 321 -15.97 -17.96 -7.11
CA TYR A 321 -14.67 -18.57 -6.82
C TYR A 321 -13.94 -18.99 -8.11
N LEU A 322 -13.44 -18.01 -8.83
CA LEU A 322 -12.85 -18.26 -10.15
C LEU A 322 -11.34 -18.50 -10.10
N GLY A 323 -10.69 -18.26 -8.97
CA GLY A 323 -9.26 -18.05 -8.91
C GLY A 323 -8.38 -19.27 -8.66
N TYR A 324 -8.86 -20.48 -8.47
CA TYR A 324 -8.05 -21.52 -7.82
C TYR A 324 -7.73 -22.74 -8.70
N ILE A 325 -7.60 -22.58 -10.00
CA ILE A 325 -7.18 -23.71 -10.85
C ILE A 325 -5.66 -23.77 -10.98
N LYS A 326 -5.08 -24.85 -10.48
CA LYS A 326 -3.68 -25.19 -10.68
C LYS A 326 -3.54 -25.96 -11.99
N GLY A 327 -2.70 -25.48 -12.88
CA GLY A 327 -2.39 -26.19 -14.12
C GLY A 327 -1.57 -27.44 -13.87
N GLU A 328 -1.23 -28.14 -14.95
CA GLU A 328 -0.36 -29.31 -14.97
C GLU A 328 0.96 -28.96 -15.64
N ASN A 329 2.07 -29.23 -14.98
CA ASN A 329 3.40 -29.07 -15.56
C ASN A 329 3.64 -30.09 -16.67
N ALA A 330 4.63 -29.83 -17.53
CA ALA A 330 4.98 -30.73 -18.65
C ALA A 330 5.38 -32.15 -18.22
N ASP A 331 5.77 -32.33 -16.96
CA ASP A 331 6.11 -33.64 -16.35
C ASP A 331 4.91 -34.33 -15.68
N GLY A 332 3.71 -33.76 -15.78
CA GLY A 332 2.49 -34.29 -15.21
C GLY A 332 2.31 -33.99 -13.70
N THR A 333 3.15 -33.17 -13.12
CA THR A 333 2.97 -32.67 -11.73
C THR A 333 2.03 -31.46 -11.70
N THR A 334 1.31 -31.29 -10.60
CA THR A 334 0.45 -30.10 -10.42
C THR A 334 1.30 -28.84 -10.37
N ALA A 335 1.00 -27.86 -11.23
CA ALA A 335 1.63 -26.57 -11.23
C ALA A 335 1.32 -25.79 -9.93
N SER A 336 2.16 -24.84 -9.56
CA SER A 336 1.83 -23.89 -8.51
C SER A 336 0.69 -22.97 -8.97
N ILE A 337 -0.02 -22.33 -8.04
CA ILE A 337 -1.09 -21.39 -8.38
C ILE A 337 -0.59 -20.14 -9.14
N SER A 338 0.71 -19.88 -9.07
CA SER A 338 1.36 -18.80 -9.83
C SER A 338 1.78 -19.23 -11.25
N THR A 339 1.57 -20.48 -11.62
CA THR A 339 1.91 -20.96 -12.98
C THR A 339 0.78 -20.64 -13.93
N GLN A 340 1.15 -20.24 -15.15
CA GLN A 340 0.20 -19.98 -16.23
C GLN A 340 -0.64 -21.22 -16.55
N VAL A 341 -1.96 -21.03 -16.64
CA VAL A 341 -2.91 -22.05 -17.10
C VAL A 341 -3.54 -21.64 -18.42
N GLU A 342 -4.05 -22.62 -19.19
CA GLU A 342 -4.85 -22.34 -20.37
C GLU A 342 -6.24 -21.83 -19.96
N LEU A 343 -6.39 -20.49 -19.83
CA LEU A 343 -7.61 -19.86 -19.31
C LEU A 343 -8.88 -20.36 -20.01
N GLU A 344 -8.90 -20.36 -21.33
CA GLU A 344 -10.06 -20.76 -22.15
C GLU A 344 -10.47 -22.23 -21.95
N LYS A 345 -9.55 -23.08 -21.50
CA LYS A 345 -9.84 -24.46 -21.15
C LYS A 345 -10.69 -24.57 -19.89
N TYR A 346 -10.39 -23.74 -18.91
CA TYR A 346 -10.95 -23.84 -17.58
C TYR A 346 -12.03 -22.80 -17.29
N TYR A 347 -11.96 -21.65 -17.95
CA TYR A 347 -12.83 -20.50 -17.68
C TYR A 347 -13.64 -20.09 -18.90
N THR A 348 -14.81 -19.54 -18.65
CA THR A 348 -15.54 -18.75 -19.63
C THR A 348 -15.07 -17.30 -19.51
N ILE A 349 -14.84 -16.65 -20.64
CA ILE A 349 -14.28 -15.29 -20.71
C ILE A 349 -15.20 -14.44 -21.56
N ASP A 350 -15.54 -13.25 -21.08
CA ASP A 350 -16.27 -12.24 -21.83
C ASP A 350 -15.41 -11.00 -22.01
N THR A 351 -15.43 -10.40 -23.19
CA THR A 351 -14.79 -9.09 -23.44
C THR A 351 -15.80 -7.98 -23.16
N VAL A 352 -15.38 -6.99 -22.39
CA VAL A 352 -16.15 -5.79 -22.05
C VAL A 352 -15.50 -4.58 -22.69
N THR A 353 -16.29 -3.76 -23.36
CA THR A 353 -15.85 -2.45 -23.86
C THR A 353 -16.23 -1.37 -22.89
N VAL A 354 -15.26 -0.60 -22.42
CA VAL A 354 -15.41 0.53 -21.49
C VAL A 354 -15.24 1.84 -22.25
N ASP A 355 -16.22 2.69 -22.20
CA ASP A 355 -16.11 4.08 -22.62
C ASP A 355 -15.51 4.89 -21.45
N VAL A 356 -14.35 5.49 -21.65
CA VAL A 356 -13.61 6.21 -20.58
C VAL A 356 -14.35 7.47 -20.14
N ASP A 357 -15.04 8.16 -21.03
CA ASP A 357 -15.84 9.35 -20.68
C ASP A 357 -17.06 8.98 -19.83
N GLU A 358 -17.66 7.81 -20.11
CA GLU A 358 -18.74 7.25 -19.30
C GLU A 358 -18.23 6.80 -17.93
N LEU A 359 -17.09 6.09 -17.87
CA LEU A 359 -16.46 5.68 -16.61
C LEU A 359 -16.15 6.89 -15.72
N LEU A 360 -15.51 7.92 -16.29
CA LEU A 360 -15.18 9.15 -15.56
C LEU A 360 -16.39 10.04 -15.25
N SER A 361 -17.57 9.68 -15.74
CA SER A 361 -18.83 10.31 -15.30
C SER A 361 -19.35 9.76 -13.98
N ASP A 362 -18.80 8.63 -13.52
CA ASP A 362 -19.19 7.95 -12.28
C ASP A 362 -18.09 7.93 -11.22
N VAL A 363 -16.83 7.87 -11.65
CA VAL A 363 -15.67 7.84 -10.75
C VAL A 363 -14.61 8.85 -11.18
N PHE A 364 -13.73 9.23 -10.26
CA PHE A 364 -12.45 9.86 -10.57
C PHE A 364 -11.35 9.20 -9.74
N PHE A 365 -10.12 9.35 -10.18
CA PHE A 365 -9.01 8.61 -9.61
C PHE A 365 -8.05 9.51 -8.86
N ILE A 366 -7.57 9.01 -7.73
CA ILE A 366 -6.44 9.53 -6.96
C ILE A 366 -5.34 8.48 -7.10
N ILE A 367 -4.30 8.80 -7.82
CA ILE A 367 -3.22 7.89 -8.19
C ILE A 367 -1.98 8.24 -7.37
N VAL A 368 -1.54 7.31 -6.53
CA VAL A 368 -0.35 7.42 -5.68
C VAL A 368 0.61 6.30 -6.10
N PRO A 369 1.45 6.49 -7.13
CA PRO A 369 2.27 5.40 -7.65
C PRO A 369 3.24 4.85 -6.62
N GLU A 370 3.73 5.70 -5.70
CA GLU A 370 4.70 5.32 -4.69
C GLU A 370 4.59 6.20 -3.45
N GLU A 371 4.33 5.59 -2.31
CA GLU A 371 4.32 6.28 -1.02
C GLU A 371 5.73 6.35 -0.41
N ASN A 372 6.52 5.30 -0.59
CA ASN A 372 7.89 5.22 -0.10
C ASN A 372 8.89 5.72 -1.17
N VAL A 373 8.81 7.00 -1.48
CA VAL A 373 9.66 7.64 -2.52
C VAL A 373 11.16 7.46 -2.26
N GLU A 374 11.59 7.45 -1.00
CA GLU A 374 12.98 7.19 -0.63
C GLU A 374 13.34 5.72 -0.87
N GLY A 375 12.45 4.81 -0.46
CA GLY A 375 12.62 3.39 -0.72
C GLY A 375 12.70 3.08 -2.21
N ARG A 376 11.89 3.73 -3.04
CA ARG A 376 11.93 3.55 -4.51
C ARG A 376 13.25 4.05 -5.11
N THR A 377 13.82 5.10 -4.56
CA THR A 377 15.13 5.60 -4.99
C THR A 377 16.23 4.56 -4.76
N TYR A 378 16.15 3.79 -3.66
CA TYR A 378 17.14 2.81 -3.27
C TYR A 378 16.70 1.35 -3.46
N LEU A 379 15.52 1.11 -4.00
CA LEU A 379 14.89 -0.20 -4.19
C LEU A 379 14.79 -1.01 -2.89
N THR A 380 14.46 -0.34 -1.80
CA THR A 380 14.29 -0.95 -0.49
C THR A 380 12.83 -0.96 -0.04
N ARG A 381 12.46 -1.99 0.74
CA ARG A 381 11.12 -2.08 1.34
C ARG A 381 10.87 -0.97 2.37
N THR A 382 11.90 -0.63 3.14
CA THR A 382 11.81 0.34 4.23
C THR A 382 12.12 1.75 3.75
N SER A 383 11.65 2.75 4.51
CA SER A 383 12.08 4.13 4.35
C SER A 383 13.57 4.29 4.66
N SER A 384 14.15 5.44 4.37
CA SER A 384 15.55 5.76 4.69
C SER A 384 15.87 5.65 6.19
N GLY A 385 14.87 5.80 7.06
CA GLY A 385 14.97 5.58 8.50
C GLY A 385 14.97 4.10 8.92
N GLY A 386 14.75 3.18 7.98
CA GLY A 386 14.67 1.75 8.25
C GLY A 386 13.29 1.32 8.78
N PHE A 387 12.25 2.12 8.59
CA PHE A 387 10.88 1.79 8.99
C PHE A 387 10.12 1.14 7.84
N ASP A 388 9.42 0.05 8.14
CA ASP A 388 8.37 -0.47 7.26
C ASP A 388 7.15 0.44 7.41
N LEU A 389 6.88 1.25 6.38
CA LEU A 389 5.80 2.24 6.40
C LEU A 389 4.43 1.56 6.52
N ASN A 390 4.27 0.35 5.96
CA ASN A 390 3.06 -0.44 6.09
C ASN A 390 2.93 -1.13 7.47
N ARG A 391 3.63 -0.65 8.47
CA ARG A 391 3.48 -0.96 9.90
C ARG A 391 3.33 0.32 10.73
N ASP A 392 3.20 1.48 10.08
CA ASP A 392 3.22 2.79 10.73
C ASP A 392 1.93 3.63 10.53
N ASN A 393 0.97 3.16 9.71
CA ASN A 393 -0.21 3.97 9.36
C ASN A 393 -1.06 4.42 10.56
N SER A 394 -1.24 3.58 11.57
CA SER A 394 -1.87 4.02 12.82
C SER A 394 -0.91 4.74 13.78
N PHE A 395 0.37 4.40 13.75
CA PHE A 395 1.34 5.08 14.60
C PHE A 395 1.72 6.46 14.08
N GLN A 396 1.87 6.61 12.77
CA GLN A 396 2.21 7.85 12.07
C GLN A 396 3.46 8.51 12.65
N THR A 397 4.53 7.72 12.78
CA THR A 397 5.82 8.19 13.27
C THR A 397 6.70 8.74 12.15
N GLN A 398 6.41 8.36 10.90
CA GLN A 398 7.11 8.81 9.71
C GLN A 398 6.31 9.88 8.97
N ALA A 399 7.00 10.75 8.23
CA ALA A 399 6.35 11.82 7.48
C ALA A 399 5.47 11.25 6.36
N GLU A 400 5.91 10.16 5.73
CA GLU A 400 5.20 9.48 4.65
C GLU A 400 3.81 9.02 5.13
N THR A 401 3.74 8.30 6.22
CA THR A 401 2.46 7.80 6.76
C THR A 401 1.58 8.93 7.32
N GLN A 402 2.18 10.02 7.81
CA GLN A 402 1.42 11.21 8.19
C GLN A 402 0.78 11.90 6.98
N ASN A 403 1.52 11.98 5.87
CA ASN A 403 1.04 12.57 4.64
C ASN A 403 -0.06 11.72 4.01
N MET A 404 0.13 10.39 3.95
CA MET A 404 -0.88 9.48 3.42
C MET A 404 -2.16 9.48 4.26
N ALA A 405 -2.06 9.43 5.58
CA ALA A 405 -3.21 9.50 6.48
C ALA A 405 -3.99 10.81 6.31
N ARG A 406 -3.27 11.94 6.12
CA ARG A 406 -3.90 13.23 5.82
C ARG A 406 -4.58 13.21 4.46
N LEU A 407 -3.97 12.63 3.43
CA LEU A 407 -4.55 12.50 2.10
C LEU A 407 -5.86 11.69 2.15
N ILE A 408 -5.85 10.54 2.86
CA ILE A 408 -7.05 9.73 3.08
C ILE A 408 -8.14 10.54 3.78
N ALA A 409 -7.82 11.29 4.82
CA ALA A 409 -8.79 12.12 5.53
C ALA A 409 -9.32 13.29 4.69
N GLU A 410 -8.48 13.89 3.85
CA GLU A 410 -8.82 15.00 2.97
C GLU A 410 -9.76 14.58 1.84
N TRP A 411 -9.49 13.44 1.22
CA TRP A 411 -10.29 12.96 0.09
C TRP A 411 -11.39 11.99 0.51
N ASN A 412 -11.19 11.22 1.55
CA ASN A 412 -12.09 10.18 2.02
C ASN A 412 -12.63 9.30 0.88
N PRO A 413 -11.73 8.63 0.13
CA PRO A 413 -12.12 7.87 -1.05
C PRO A 413 -13.15 6.79 -0.68
N VAL A 414 -14.05 6.48 -1.60
CA VAL A 414 -15.02 5.38 -1.37
C VAL A 414 -14.34 4.03 -1.47
N SER A 415 -13.26 3.93 -2.23
CA SER A 415 -12.42 2.74 -2.32
C SER A 415 -10.94 3.11 -2.39
N LEU A 416 -10.10 2.29 -1.73
CA LEU A 416 -8.64 2.38 -1.77
C LEU A 416 -8.08 0.98 -2.03
N THR A 417 -7.20 0.85 -3.01
CA THR A 417 -6.47 -0.39 -3.26
C THR A 417 -4.99 -0.11 -3.25
N GLU A 418 -4.28 -0.76 -2.34
CA GLU A 418 -2.83 -0.72 -2.24
C GLU A 418 -2.24 -2.00 -2.80
N PHE A 419 -1.39 -1.86 -3.82
CA PHE A 419 -0.75 -2.99 -4.46
C PHE A 419 0.58 -3.33 -3.82
N HIS A 420 0.79 -4.64 -3.63
CA HIS A 420 1.93 -5.23 -2.98
C HIS A 420 2.51 -6.38 -3.81
N GLY A 421 3.41 -7.15 -3.25
CA GLY A 421 3.98 -8.37 -3.76
C GLY A 421 5.12 -8.86 -2.86
N ARG A 422 5.48 -10.09 -2.91
CA ARG A 422 5.13 -11.11 -3.91
C ARG A 422 4.58 -12.35 -3.19
N VAL A 423 3.44 -12.81 -3.61
CA VAL A 423 2.84 -14.09 -3.20
C VAL A 423 2.57 -14.97 -4.42
N GLN A 424 1.95 -16.17 -4.23
CA GLN A 424 1.82 -17.13 -5.32
C GLN A 424 0.68 -16.84 -6.32
N ALA A 425 -0.22 -15.90 -6.01
CA ALA A 425 -1.33 -15.51 -6.88
C ALA A 425 -1.68 -14.06 -6.64
N PHE A 426 -2.54 -13.46 -7.48
CA PHE A 426 -3.23 -12.24 -7.06
C PHE A 426 -4.06 -12.53 -5.82
N GLN A 427 -3.82 -11.81 -4.74
CA GLN A 427 -4.51 -12.00 -3.47
C GLN A 427 -5.10 -10.67 -3.02
N CYS A 428 -6.43 -10.63 -2.88
CA CYS A 428 -7.16 -9.42 -2.50
C CYS A 428 -7.62 -9.54 -1.04
N GLU A 429 -7.08 -8.73 -0.17
CA GLU A 429 -7.30 -8.70 1.29
C GLU A 429 -7.74 -7.31 1.76
N PRO A 430 -8.40 -7.18 2.89
CA PRO A 430 -9.12 -8.17 3.69
C PRO A 430 -10.57 -8.27 3.21
N CYS A 431 -10.99 -9.43 2.81
CA CYS A 431 -12.37 -9.67 2.42
C CYS A 431 -13.14 -10.54 3.42
N ASP A 432 -12.46 -11.22 4.31
CA ASP A 432 -13.06 -11.91 5.46
C ASP A 432 -13.44 -10.92 6.57
N PRO A 433 -14.32 -11.29 7.52
CA PRO A 433 -14.68 -10.43 8.62
C PRO A 433 -13.45 -10.05 9.44
N PRO A 434 -13.06 -8.79 9.48
CA PRO A 434 -11.88 -8.37 10.22
C PRO A 434 -12.16 -8.38 11.72
N HIS A 435 -11.13 -8.65 12.51
CA HIS A 435 -11.21 -8.69 13.97
C HIS A 435 -11.01 -7.32 14.63
N GLU A 436 -11.00 -6.25 13.84
CA GLU A 436 -10.93 -4.87 14.32
C GLU A 436 -12.35 -4.34 14.65
N PRO A 437 -12.70 -4.16 15.93
CA PRO A 437 -14.06 -3.83 16.32
C PRO A 437 -14.52 -2.42 15.95
N ASN A 438 -13.61 -1.55 15.50
CA ASN A 438 -13.94 -0.21 15.03
C ASN A 438 -14.42 -0.16 13.58
N PHE A 439 -14.31 -1.25 12.81
CA PHE A 439 -14.86 -1.32 11.47
C PHE A 439 -16.38 -1.53 11.51
N GLU A 440 -17.07 -0.85 10.63
CA GLU A 440 -18.51 -1.07 10.36
C GLU A 440 -18.63 -2.08 9.20
N TYR A 441 -18.13 -3.28 9.40
CA TYR A 441 -17.92 -4.29 8.38
C TYR A 441 -19.18 -4.66 7.62
N ASP A 442 -20.34 -4.67 8.27
CA ASP A 442 -21.64 -4.93 7.65
C ASP A 442 -21.98 -3.95 6.50
N LEU A 443 -21.38 -2.76 6.51
CA LEU A 443 -21.54 -1.75 5.45
C LEU A 443 -20.40 -1.78 4.42
N LEU A 444 -19.34 -2.53 4.68
CA LEU A 444 -18.17 -2.68 3.79
C LEU A 444 -18.19 -3.99 3.02
N ALA A 445 -18.68 -5.07 3.63
CA ALA A 445 -18.49 -6.46 3.19
C ALA A 445 -18.95 -6.75 1.76
N GLU A 446 -20.12 -6.27 1.33
CA GLU A 446 -20.65 -6.49 -0.01
C GLU A 446 -19.67 -5.99 -1.08
N HIS A 447 -19.16 -4.79 -0.88
CA HIS A 447 -18.28 -4.14 -1.84
C HIS A 447 -16.82 -4.63 -1.71
N LEU A 448 -16.38 -5.03 -0.52
CA LEU A 448 -15.09 -5.73 -0.36
C LEU A 448 -15.04 -6.98 -1.23
N MET A 449 -16.08 -7.80 -1.17
CA MET A 449 -16.16 -9.02 -1.97
C MET A 449 -16.30 -8.73 -3.46
N GLY A 450 -17.22 -7.85 -3.83
CA GLY A 450 -17.51 -7.56 -5.23
C GLY A 450 -16.36 -6.84 -5.94
N GLY A 451 -15.73 -5.87 -5.28
CA GLY A 451 -14.59 -5.14 -5.85
C GLY A 451 -13.32 -5.99 -5.94
N GLY A 452 -13.06 -6.85 -4.94
CA GLY A 452 -11.96 -7.82 -4.97
C GLY A 452 -12.13 -8.84 -6.10
N GLU A 453 -13.35 -9.36 -6.28
CA GLU A 453 -13.68 -10.25 -7.41
C GLU A 453 -13.48 -9.56 -8.76
N ALA A 454 -13.98 -8.34 -8.90
CA ALA A 454 -13.86 -7.58 -10.16
C ALA A 454 -12.40 -7.32 -10.53
N LEU A 455 -11.55 -7.01 -9.54
CA LEU A 455 -10.12 -6.83 -9.74
C LEU A 455 -9.48 -8.14 -10.21
N GLY A 456 -9.69 -9.24 -9.47
CA GLY A 456 -9.02 -10.51 -9.73
C GLY A 456 -9.39 -11.11 -11.09
N ILE A 457 -10.68 -11.11 -11.48
CA ILE A 457 -11.13 -11.67 -12.76
C ILE A 457 -10.64 -10.88 -13.97
N ALA A 458 -10.45 -9.58 -13.84
CA ALA A 458 -9.87 -8.75 -14.89
C ALA A 458 -8.34 -8.90 -14.94
N ALA A 459 -7.67 -8.86 -13.80
CA ALA A 459 -6.22 -8.99 -13.72
C ALA A 459 -5.71 -10.27 -14.37
N VAL A 460 -6.30 -11.42 -14.04
CA VAL A 460 -5.85 -12.71 -14.58
C VAL A 460 -6.27 -12.95 -16.03
N ALA A 461 -7.34 -12.33 -16.49
CA ALA A 461 -7.78 -12.49 -17.88
C ALA A 461 -6.97 -11.66 -18.88
N ASN A 462 -6.28 -10.59 -18.43
CA ASN A 462 -5.59 -9.65 -19.30
C ASN A 462 -4.07 -9.66 -19.15
N ASN A 463 -3.51 -10.70 -18.57
CA ASN A 463 -2.05 -10.89 -18.58
C ASN A 463 -1.70 -12.27 -19.12
N GLY A 464 -0.54 -12.38 -19.76
CA GLY A 464 -0.10 -13.60 -20.40
C GLY A 464 0.69 -14.55 -19.50
N GLY A 465 1.04 -14.13 -18.29
CA GLY A 465 1.98 -14.84 -17.43
C GLY A 465 1.38 -15.44 -16.16
N HIS A 466 0.52 -14.70 -15.48
CA HIS A 466 0.05 -15.06 -14.13
C HIS A 466 -1.47 -14.95 -14.07
N ASN A 467 -2.13 -16.07 -14.09
CA ASN A 467 -3.57 -16.13 -14.28
C ASN A 467 -4.31 -16.93 -13.22
N SER A 468 -3.86 -16.82 -11.98
CA SER A 468 -4.58 -17.27 -10.79
C SER A 468 -4.75 -16.15 -9.81
N TYR A 469 -5.90 -16.07 -9.16
CA TYR A 469 -6.14 -15.12 -8.07
C TYR A 469 -6.89 -15.80 -6.93
N VAL A 470 -6.86 -15.16 -5.75
CA VAL A 470 -7.55 -15.62 -4.55
C VAL A 470 -8.12 -14.42 -3.80
N ILE A 471 -9.24 -14.65 -3.14
CA ILE A 471 -9.82 -13.76 -2.15
C ILE A 471 -9.76 -14.50 -0.81
N PRO A 472 -8.97 -14.04 0.16
CA PRO A 472 -8.61 -14.81 1.35
C PRO A 472 -9.77 -15.37 2.15
N GLN A 473 -10.88 -14.63 2.28
CA GLN A 473 -12.04 -15.15 3.01
C GLN A 473 -12.59 -16.46 2.47
N ARG A 474 -12.32 -16.79 1.21
CA ARG A 474 -12.72 -18.07 0.63
C ARG A 474 -11.79 -19.19 1.00
N ASP A 475 -10.52 -18.84 1.20
CA ASP A 475 -9.52 -19.78 1.73
C ASP A 475 -9.77 -20.09 3.20
N TYR A 476 -10.21 -19.12 3.97
CA TYR A 476 -10.58 -19.30 5.37
C TYR A 476 -11.80 -20.20 5.60
N LEU A 477 -12.60 -20.43 4.59
CA LEU A 477 -13.72 -21.35 4.64
C LEU A 477 -13.32 -22.81 4.40
N THR A 478 -12.07 -23.07 4.09
CA THR A 478 -11.58 -24.42 3.90
C THR A 478 -11.20 -25.03 5.24
N TYR A 479 -11.63 -26.27 5.47
CA TYR A 479 -11.29 -27.02 6.67
C TYR A 479 -9.82 -27.40 6.70
N THR A 480 -9.13 -27.08 7.78
CA THR A 480 -7.71 -27.39 7.91
C THR A 480 -7.40 -28.82 8.38
N GLY A 481 -8.39 -29.57 8.84
CA GLY A 481 -8.18 -30.85 9.51
C GLY A 481 -7.57 -30.73 10.90
N ALA A 482 -7.30 -29.53 11.38
CA ALA A 482 -6.82 -29.30 12.73
C ALA A 482 -7.93 -29.44 13.76
N LYS A 483 -7.57 -29.68 15.01
CA LYS A 483 -8.51 -29.73 16.14
C LYS A 483 -8.13 -28.68 17.16
N THR A 484 -9.13 -28.05 17.76
CA THR A 484 -8.96 -27.21 18.94
C THR A 484 -8.47 -28.02 20.13
N ALA A 485 -8.04 -27.36 21.19
CA ALA A 485 -7.64 -28.04 22.44
C ALA A 485 -8.77 -28.88 23.05
N ASP A 486 -10.02 -28.52 22.77
CA ASP A 486 -11.22 -29.23 23.25
C ASP A 486 -11.66 -30.37 22.31
N GLY A 487 -10.97 -30.52 21.17
CA GLY A 487 -11.19 -31.58 20.19
C GLY A 487 -12.21 -31.29 19.11
N ASP A 488 -12.71 -30.08 19.06
CA ASP A 488 -13.60 -29.57 18.01
C ASP A 488 -12.83 -29.31 16.71
N ASP A 489 -13.52 -29.28 15.59
CA ASP A 489 -12.92 -28.92 14.31
C ASP A 489 -12.52 -27.44 14.31
N GLN A 490 -11.29 -27.19 13.93
CA GLN A 490 -10.76 -25.85 13.82
C GLN A 490 -11.06 -25.32 12.43
N THR A 491 -11.89 -24.29 12.36
CA THR A 491 -12.09 -23.50 11.16
C THR A 491 -10.91 -22.55 10.96
N GLN A 492 -10.72 -22.02 9.76
CA GLN A 492 -9.59 -21.16 9.46
C GLN A 492 -9.74 -19.71 9.93
N TRP A 493 -10.79 -19.36 10.61
CA TRP A 493 -10.91 -18.10 11.34
C TRP A 493 -9.75 -17.81 12.30
N LEU A 494 -8.94 -18.82 12.58
CA LEU A 494 -7.89 -18.79 13.58
C LEU A 494 -6.52 -18.37 13.05
N ASP A 495 -6.42 -18.09 11.77
CA ASP A 495 -5.16 -17.67 11.15
C ASP A 495 -5.43 -16.45 10.25
N PRO A 496 -5.83 -15.32 10.85
CA PRO A 496 -6.15 -14.12 10.10
C PRO A 496 -4.89 -13.55 9.47
N TRP A 497 -5.04 -13.10 8.25
CA TRP A 497 -4.00 -12.39 7.54
C TRP A 497 -4.53 -11.00 7.20
N ASP A 498 -3.80 -9.96 7.59
CA ASP A 498 -4.07 -8.56 7.32
C ASP A 498 -5.46 -8.03 7.72
N ASP A 499 -6.19 -8.76 8.54
CA ASP A 499 -7.57 -8.42 8.88
C ASP A 499 -7.73 -7.53 10.12
N MET A 500 -6.67 -7.38 10.93
CA MET A 500 -6.78 -6.69 12.23
C MET A 500 -6.02 -5.39 12.33
N SER A 501 -4.87 -5.32 11.68
CA SER A 501 -3.94 -4.26 11.98
C SER A 501 -4.21 -3.01 11.19
N THR A 502 -4.65 -1.98 11.88
CA THR A 502 -4.73 -0.63 11.33
C THR A 502 -3.36 0.03 11.12
N SER A 503 -2.26 -0.70 11.31
CA SER A 503 -0.92 -0.26 10.89
C SER A 503 -0.69 -0.37 9.39
N TYR A 504 -1.52 -1.13 8.69
CA TYR A 504 -1.54 -1.21 7.22
C TYR A 504 -2.42 -0.11 6.63
N THR A 505 -2.04 0.44 5.49
CA THR A 505 -2.77 1.54 4.84
C THR A 505 -4.22 1.17 4.53
N PRO A 506 -4.53 0.01 3.91
CA PRO A 506 -5.92 -0.33 3.61
C PRO A 506 -6.79 -0.49 4.85
N GLN A 507 -6.34 -1.20 5.88
CA GLN A 507 -7.10 -1.38 7.11
C GLN A 507 -7.24 -0.06 7.88
N TYR A 508 -6.23 0.80 7.83
CA TYR A 508 -6.35 2.15 8.37
C TYR A 508 -7.45 2.95 7.64
N ALA A 509 -7.51 2.87 6.31
CA ALA A 509 -8.53 3.55 5.51
C ALA A 509 -9.96 3.03 5.81
N MET A 510 -10.12 1.76 6.21
CA MET A 510 -11.43 1.22 6.64
C MET A 510 -12.00 1.93 7.87
N LEU A 511 -11.16 2.50 8.75
CA LEU A 511 -11.62 3.36 9.86
C LEU A 511 -12.32 4.63 9.36
N HIS A 512 -12.04 5.04 8.12
CA HIS A 512 -12.68 6.18 7.45
C HIS A 512 -13.95 5.81 6.66
N GLY A 513 -14.36 4.54 6.72
CA GLY A 513 -15.50 4.04 5.94
C GLY A 513 -15.17 3.79 4.47
N THR A 514 -13.90 3.65 4.14
CA THR A 514 -13.39 3.33 2.80
C THR A 514 -13.38 1.83 2.59
N VAL A 515 -13.87 1.34 1.47
CA VAL A 515 -13.72 -0.06 1.07
C VAL A 515 -12.29 -0.26 0.57
N SER A 516 -11.47 -1.01 1.27
CA SER A 516 -10.03 -1.01 1.04
C SER A 516 -9.45 -2.40 0.90
N TYR A 517 -8.39 -2.51 0.09
CA TYR A 517 -7.72 -3.76 -0.23
C TYR A 517 -6.20 -3.65 -0.11
N THR A 518 -5.59 -4.67 0.48
CA THR A 518 -4.21 -5.07 0.21
C THR A 518 -4.26 -6.06 -0.96
N VAL A 519 -3.59 -5.75 -2.06
CA VAL A 519 -3.54 -6.64 -3.22
C VAL A 519 -2.11 -7.09 -3.43
N GLU A 520 -1.86 -8.37 -3.17
CA GLU A 520 -0.58 -8.99 -3.43
C GLU A 520 -0.51 -9.47 -4.88
N VAL A 521 0.64 -9.24 -5.53
CA VAL A 521 0.88 -9.70 -6.91
C VAL A 521 1.85 -10.88 -6.95
N PRO A 522 1.72 -11.81 -7.93
CA PRO A 522 2.52 -13.03 -7.94
C PRO A 522 3.94 -12.87 -8.48
N ALA A 523 4.26 -11.80 -9.20
CA ALA A 523 5.56 -11.60 -9.81
C ALA A 523 5.91 -10.13 -10.02
N TYR A 524 7.16 -9.88 -10.45
CA TYR A 524 7.63 -8.55 -10.84
C TYR A 524 8.09 -8.62 -12.30
N ASP A 525 7.15 -8.53 -13.22
CA ASP A 525 7.39 -8.58 -14.66
C ASP A 525 6.35 -7.73 -15.42
N ASP A 526 6.51 -7.63 -16.73
CA ASP A 526 5.61 -6.86 -17.59
C ASP A 526 4.18 -7.42 -17.62
N TYR A 527 4.01 -8.73 -17.41
CA TYR A 527 2.68 -9.33 -17.30
C TYR A 527 1.96 -8.83 -16.06
N MET A 528 2.69 -8.63 -14.96
CA MET A 528 2.09 -8.07 -13.75
C MET A 528 1.76 -6.59 -13.87
N VAL A 529 2.57 -5.81 -14.56
CA VAL A 529 2.22 -4.42 -14.90
C VAL A 529 0.87 -4.38 -15.63
N GLN A 530 0.66 -5.24 -16.61
CA GLN A 530 -0.62 -5.38 -17.30
C GLN A 530 -1.72 -5.88 -16.35
N GLY A 531 -1.45 -6.92 -15.57
CA GLY A 531 -2.40 -7.48 -14.62
C GLY A 531 -2.89 -6.45 -13.60
N VAL A 532 -2.00 -5.63 -13.04
CA VAL A 532 -2.34 -4.54 -12.12
C VAL A 532 -3.18 -3.49 -12.84
N ALA A 533 -2.80 -3.05 -14.04
CA ALA A 533 -3.53 -2.02 -14.79
C ALA A 533 -4.96 -2.48 -15.15
N TYR A 534 -5.11 -3.68 -15.69
CA TYR A 534 -6.43 -4.22 -16.03
C TYR A 534 -7.26 -4.63 -14.81
N GLY A 535 -6.61 -5.04 -13.73
CA GLY A 535 -7.28 -5.27 -12.44
C GLY A 535 -7.93 -3.98 -11.92
N GLN A 536 -7.20 -2.87 -11.96
CA GLN A 536 -7.72 -1.55 -11.62
C GLN A 536 -8.89 -1.15 -12.53
N LEU A 537 -8.80 -1.40 -13.83
CA LEU A 537 -9.90 -1.12 -14.76
C LEU A 537 -11.15 -1.91 -14.42
N GLY A 538 -11.03 -3.23 -14.20
CA GLY A 538 -12.16 -4.09 -13.84
C GLY A 538 -12.82 -3.68 -12.51
N GLN A 539 -12.00 -3.36 -11.51
CA GLN A 539 -12.48 -2.86 -10.21
C GLN A 539 -13.17 -1.49 -10.37
N SER A 540 -12.60 -0.60 -11.18
CA SER A 540 -13.17 0.74 -11.42
C SER A 540 -14.54 0.67 -12.09
N VAL A 541 -14.73 -0.26 -13.03
CA VAL A 541 -16.04 -0.51 -13.66
C VAL A 541 -17.06 -1.00 -12.63
N TYR A 542 -16.67 -1.94 -11.75
CA TYR A 542 -17.53 -2.39 -10.66
C TYR A 542 -17.93 -1.23 -9.72
N ILE A 543 -16.97 -0.39 -9.33
CA ILE A 543 -17.22 0.76 -8.46
C ILE A 543 -18.17 1.76 -9.15
N ALA A 544 -17.96 2.05 -10.44
CA ALA A 544 -18.83 2.92 -11.21
C ALA A 544 -20.27 2.39 -11.27
N GLU A 545 -20.44 1.09 -11.53
CA GLU A 545 -21.76 0.43 -11.55
C GLU A 545 -22.46 0.44 -10.17
N HIS A 546 -21.70 0.55 -9.08
CA HIS A 546 -22.19 0.48 -7.70
C HIS A 546 -21.97 1.77 -6.89
N LYS A 547 -21.62 2.90 -7.54
CA LYS A 547 -21.22 4.14 -6.87
C LYS A 547 -22.22 4.63 -5.80
N ASP A 548 -23.52 4.51 -6.09
CA ASP A 548 -24.57 4.89 -5.15
C ASP A 548 -24.55 4.02 -3.89
N GLY A 549 -24.24 2.73 -4.04
CA GLY A 549 -24.06 1.79 -2.93
C GLY A 549 -22.86 2.15 -2.05
N TYR A 550 -21.71 2.40 -2.68
CA TYR A 550 -20.50 2.82 -1.99
C TYR A 550 -20.72 4.10 -1.17
N LEU A 551 -21.25 5.16 -1.80
CA LEU A 551 -21.51 6.43 -1.12
C LEU A 551 -22.59 6.30 -0.05
N THR A 552 -23.65 5.52 -0.30
CA THR A 552 -24.70 5.26 0.69
C THR A 552 -24.14 4.56 1.93
N ASN A 553 -23.33 3.53 1.75
CA ASN A 553 -22.77 2.75 2.86
C ASN A 553 -21.78 3.59 3.67
N GLN A 554 -20.87 4.32 3.01
CA GLN A 554 -19.95 5.24 3.67
C GLN A 554 -20.71 6.33 4.46
N THR A 555 -21.74 6.91 3.87
CA THR A 555 -22.58 7.92 4.53
C THR A 555 -23.34 7.34 5.74
N LYS A 556 -23.81 6.08 5.67
CA LYS A 556 -24.41 5.38 6.82
C LYS A 556 -23.41 5.14 7.94
N ILE A 557 -22.16 4.84 7.64
CA ILE A 557 -21.09 4.75 8.65
C ILE A 557 -20.95 6.08 9.39
N PHE A 558 -20.96 7.19 8.65
CA PHE A 558 -20.90 8.53 9.25
C PHE A 558 -22.19 8.89 10.02
N GLU A 559 -23.36 8.46 9.55
CA GLU A 559 -24.63 8.65 10.27
C GLU A 559 -24.61 7.92 11.63
N ARG A 560 -24.10 6.67 11.67
CA ARG A 560 -23.84 5.98 12.94
C ARG A 560 -22.87 6.76 13.82
N GLY A 561 -21.83 7.33 13.23
CA GLY A 561 -20.86 8.18 13.93
C GLY A 561 -21.49 9.41 14.57
N VAL A 562 -22.15 10.27 13.79
CA VAL A 562 -22.72 11.54 14.29
C VAL A 562 -23.84 11.34 15.30
N THR A 563 -24.51 10.19 15.29
CA THR A 563 -25.52 9.82 16.27
C THR A 563 -24.99 9.00 17.45
N ASN A 564 -23.73 8.61 17.40
CA ASN A 564 -23.09 7.64 18.29
C ASN A 564 -23.96 6.38 18.46
N ALA A 565 -24.59 5.95 17.36
CA ALA A 565 -25.42 4.77 17.37
C ALA A 565 -24.56 3.50 17.46
N ASN A 566 -24.97 2.52 18.27
CA ASN A 566 -24.37 1.19 18.22
C ASN A 566 -24.79 0.48 16.93
N SER A 567 -23.93 -0.39 16.42
CA SER A 567 -24.23 -1.24 15.29
C SER A 567 -24.69 -2.61 15.79
N ASP A 568 -25.96 -2.91 15.61
CA ASP A 568 -26.49 -4.25 15.88
C ASP A 568 -25.95 -5.27 14.87
N ALA A 569 -25.41 -4.80 13.77
CA ALA A 569 -24.92 -5.63 12.68
C ALA A 569 -23.60 -6.35 13.03
N TYR A 570 -22.92 -5.91 14.06
CA TYR A 570 -21.65 -6.54 14.45
C TYR A 570 -21.82 -8.01 14.91
N GLU A 571 -22.86 -8.28 15.68
CA GLU A 571 -23.25 -9.67 15.99
C GLU A 571 -23.75 -10.40 14.74
N LEU A 572 -24.32 -9.68 13.78
CA LEU A 572 -24.84 -10.23 12.54
C LEU A 572 -23.79 -10.47 11.47
N VAL A 573 -22.63 -9.81 11.53
CA VAL A 573 -21.57 -9.97 10.53
C VAL A 573 -21.08 -11.41 10.49
N GLY A 574 -20.72 -11.98 11.61
CA GLY A 574 -20.31 -13.39 11.69
C GLY A 574 -21.43 -14.33 11.24
N GLN A 575 -22.68 -14.07 11.64
CA GLN A 575 -23.81 -14.90 11.26
C GLN A 575 -24.14 -14.77 9.77
N TRP A 576 -24.16 -13.54 9.24
CA TRP A 576 -24.37 -13.29 7.81
C TRP A 576 -23.35 -14.04 6.95
N PHE A 577 -22.09 -13.96 7.33
CA PHE A 577 -21.00 -14.63 6.64
C PHE A 577 -21.12 -16.14 6.73
N CYS A 578 -21.39 -16.67 7.92
CA CYS A 578 -21.64 -18.10 8.13
C CYS A 578 -22.84 -18.59 7.33
N ASP A 579 -23.94 -17.85 7.33
CA ASP A 579 -25.16 -18.18 6.57
C ASP A 579 -24.92 -18.17 5.06
N GLN A 580 -24.13 -17.22 4.56
CA GLN A 580 -23.84 -17.10 3.14
C GLN A 580 -22.98 -18.25 2.62
N TYR A 581 -22.06 -18.73 3.43
CA TYR A 581 -21.11 -19.76 3.04
C TYR A 581 -21.36 -21.13 3.69
N ASP A 582 -22.52 -21.30 4.36
CA ASP A 582 -22.93 -22.53 5.04
C ASP A 582 -21.89 -23.05 6.05
N VAL A 583 -21.30 -22.12 6.81
CA VAL A 583 -20.30 -22.40 7.84
C VAL A 583 -20.97 -22.41 9.22
N GLU A 584 -20.73 -23.45 10.04
CA GLU A 584 -21.22 -23.50 11.40
C GLU A 584 -20.30 -22.71 12.35
N GLY A 585 -20.92 -21.89 13.17
CA GLY A 585 -20.25 -21.16 14.22
C GLY A 585 -20.23 -19.64 13.98
N ALA A 586 -20.03 -18.90 15.05
CA ALA A 586 -19.78 -17.47 15.00
C ALA A 586 -18.30 -17.21 15.32
N GLU A 587 -17.72 -16.21 14.70
CA GLU A 587 -16.41 -15.73 15.09
C GLU A 587 -16.49 -15.05 16.46
N ALA A 588 -16.01 -15.74 17.49
CA ALA A 588 -16.15 -15.27 18.88
C ALA A 588 -15.35 -13.99 19.15
N ASP A 589 -14.35 -13.71 18.34
CA ASP A 589 -13.46 -12.57 18.53
C ASP A 589 -13.95 -11.31 17.80
N LEU A 590 -15.02 -11.42 16.99
CA LEU A 590 -15.72 -10.28 16.41
C LEU A 590 -16.56 -9.50 17.44
N PHE A 591 -16.20 -9.56 18.69
CA PHE A 591 -16.99 -9.00 19.79
C PHE A 591 -16.57 -7.56 20.10
N ARG A 592 -17.58 -6.67 20.20
CA ARG A 592 -17.44 -5.30 20.69
C ARG A 592 -17.72 -5.26 22.18
N PRO A 593 -16.74 -4.95 23.04
CA PRO A 593 -17.02 -4.72 24.46
C PRO A 593 -17.85 -3.47 24.65
N GLU A 594 -18.90 -3.55 25.47
CA GLU A 594 -19.82 -2.44 25.69
C GLU A 594 -19.62 -1.81 27.08
N TYR A 595 -19.95 -0.53 27.19
CA TYR A 595 -20.03 0.18 28.49
C TYR A 595 -21.40 -0.09 29.11
N ASP A 596 -21.53 -1.19 29.86
CA ASP A 596 -22.80 -1.73 30.39
C ASP A 596 -23.09 -1.42 31.88
N GLY A 597 -22.28 -0.60 32.54
CA GLY A 597 -22.44 -0.22 33.93
C GLY A 597 -23.68 0.67 34.21
N GLU A 598 -24.06 0.82 35.46
CA GLU A 598 -25.14 1.73 35.85
C GLU A 598 -24.82 3.17 35.43
N GLY A 599 -25.68 3.76 34.62
CA GLY A 599 -25.54 5.12 34.07
C GLY A 599 -24.65 5.21 32.84
N GLN A 600 -24.06 4.09 32.39
CA GLN A 600 -23.30 4.01 31.15
C GLN A 600 -24.26 3.96 29.94
N ASN A 601 -23.71 4.14 28.73
CA ASN A 601 -24.50 4.24 27.51
C ASN A 601 -24.89 2.87 26.86
N GLY A 602 -24.31 1.76 27.32
CA GLY A 602 -24.55 0.44 26.74
C GLY A 602 -24.04 0.31 25.31
N ASN A 603 -23.00 1.09 24.93
CA ASN A 603 -22.44 1.13 23.60
C ASN A 603 -20.97 0.69 23.62
N PHE A 604 -20.45 0.25 22.50
CA PHE A 604 -19.00 0.05 22.29
C PHE A 604 -18.25 1.37 22.34
N TYR A 605 -18.80 2.41 21.76
CA TYR A 605 -18.19 3.75 21.79
C TYR A 605 -18.60 4.49 23.07
N PRO A 606 -17.66 5.12 23.79
CA PRO A 606 -18.04 6.00 24.90
C PRO A 606 -18.77 7.25 24.38
N GLU A 607 -19.12 8.12 25.27
CA GLU A 607 -19.66 9.43 24.90
C GLU A 607 -18.57 10.38 24.41
N CYS A 608 -17.42 10.39 25.14
CA CYS A 608 -16.24 11.17 24.78
C CYS A 608 -14.99 10.69 25.51
N TYR A 609 -13.84 11.14 25.01
CA TYR A 609 -12.57 11.09 25.70
C TYR A 609 -12.21 12.50 26.21
N ILE A 610 -11.72 12.59 27.45
CA ILE A 610 -11.31 13.81 28.13
C ILE A 610 -9.79 13.77 28.25
N ILE A 611 -9.10 14.69 27.61
CA ILE A 611 -7.64 14.80 27.64
C ILE A 611 -7.28 16.16 28.26
N PRO A 612 -6.80 16.18 29.52
CA PRO A 612 -6.38 17.44 30.13
C PRO A 612 -5.24 18.07 29.37
N MET A 613 -5.28 19.41 29.20
CA MET A 613 -4.24 20.18 28.53
C MET A 613 -3.56 21.16 29.48
N ASP A 614 -3.53 20.86 30.78
CA ASP A 614 -2.92 21.68 31.82
C ASP A 614 -1.80 20.92 32.56
N GLY A 615 -0.93 21.63 33.25
CA GLY A 615 0.18 21.02 33.96
C GLY A 615 -0.16 20.40 35.33
N VAL A 616 -1.46 20.33 35.70
CA VAL A 616 -1.92 19.75 36.97
C VAL A 616 -2.50 18.36 36.76
N HIS A 617 -3.30 18.19 35.71
CA HIS A 617 -4.02 16.95 35.40
C HIS A 617 -3.36 16.15 34.26
N GLN A 618 -2.38 16.74 33.56
CA GLN A 618 -1.64 16.11 32.51
C GLN A 618 -0.18 15.92 32.92
N SER A 619 0.26 14.67 32.95
CA SER A 619 1.66 14.32 33.26
C SER A 619 2.59 14.54 32.06
N ASN A 620 2.07 14.46 30.83
CA ASN A 620 2.84 14.62 29.60
C ASN A 620 2.07 15.50 28.59
N LEU A 621 2.13 16.80 28.79
CA LEU A 621 1.41 17.76 27.95
C LEU A 621 1.90 17.75 26.50
N GLN A 622 3.15 17.38 26.24
CA GLN A 622 3.66 17.28 24.89
C GLN A 622 2.98 16.12 24.13
N ALA A 623 2.90 14.94 24.73
CA ALA A 623 2.23 13.80 24.11
C ALA A 623 0.72 14.03 23.89
N ALA A 624 0.08 14.76 24.85
CA ALA A 624 -1.31 15.17 24.68
C ALA A 624 -1.50 16.16 23.50
N ALA A 625 -0.58 17.13 23.34
CA ALA A 625 -0.58 18.04 22.21
C ALA A 625 -0.30 17.34 20.87
N GLU A 626 0.66 16.42 20.84
CA GLU A 626 0.94 15.58 19.68
C GLU A 626 -0.26 14.67 19.32
N MET A 627 -0.98 14.20 20.35
CA MET A 627 -2.21 13.43 20.12
C MET A 627 -3.34 14.28 19.56
N MET A 628 -3.48 15.52 19.98
CA MET A 628 -4.43 16.47 19.41
C MET A 628 -4.14 16.72 17.92
N GLU A 629 -2.88 16.95 17.56
CA GLU A 629 -2.42 17.09 16.19
C GLU A 629 -2.68 15.82 15.39
N TYR A 630 -2.37 14.63 15.94
CA TYR A 630 -2.68 13.35 15.32
C TYR A 630 -4.16 13.25 14.98
N LEU A 631 -5.05 13.49 15.94
CA LEU A 631 -6.49 13.32 15.74
C LEU A 631 -7.01 14.25 14.63
N THR A 632 -6.65 15.52 14.65
CA THR A 632 -7.14 16.49 13.65
C THR A 632 -6.53 16.27 12.27
N ARG A 633 -5.27 15.80 12.17
CA ARG A 633 -4.66 15.38 10.90
C ARG A 633 -5.45 14.25 10.24
N ASN A 634 -6.06 13.39 11.03
CA ASN A 634 -6.88 12.27 10.59
C ASN A 634 -8.37 12.64 10.43
N GLY A 635 -8.71 13.92 10.43
CA GLY A 635 -10.07 14.41 10.24
C GLY A 635 -10.99 14.25 11.46
N VAL A 636 -10.45 13.85 12.61
CA VAL A 636 -11.20 13.77 13.86
C VAL A 636 -11.49 15.16 14.38
N GLN A 637 -12.76 15.43 14.70
CA GLN A 637 -13.17 16.68 15.31
C GLN A 637 -12.86 16.69 16.80
N VAL A 638 -12.21 17.75 17.26
CA VAL A 638 -11.86 17.96 18.66
C VAL A 638 -12.32 19.35 19.11
N SER A 639 -12.59 19.52 20.39
CA SER A 639 -12.92 20.83 20.97
C SER A 639 -12.15 21.06 22.26
N LEU A 640 -11.74 22.30 22.49
CA LEU A 640 -11.29 22.73 23.81
C LEU A 640 -12.47 23.30 24.59
N THR A 641 -12.53 23.04 25.90
CA THR A 641 -13.58 23.60 26.73
C THR A 641 -13.37 25.09 27.01
N ASP A 642 -14.43 25.87 26.90
CA ASP A 642 -14.42 27.31 27.28
C ASP A 642 -14.59 27.53 28.77
N GLN A 643 -15.16 26.55 29.49
CA GLN A 643 -15.49 26.58 30.88
C GLN A 643 -14.96 25.34 31.59
N SER A 644 -14.72 25.46 32.91
CA SER A 644 -14.42 24.31 33.76
C SER A 644 -15.67 23.43 33.92
N PHE A 645 -15.43 22.14 34.08
CA PHE A 645 -16.46 21.15 34.39
C PHE A 645 -15.94 20.16 35.44
N THR A 646 -16.85 19.41 36.05
CA THR A 646 -16.48 18.38 37.03
C THR A 646 -16.92 17.02 36.49
N TYR A 647 -16.00 16.05 36.46
CA TYR A 647 -16.29 14.66 36.16
C TYR A 647 -15.58 13.72 37.14
N ASN A 648 -16.29 12.74 37.67
CA ASN A 648 -15.78 11.78 38.68
C ASN A 648 -15.14 12.45 39.91
N GLY A 649 -15.67 13.64 40.30
CA GLY A 649 -15.17 14.40 41.43
C GLY A 649 -13.89 15.18 41.18
N VAL A 650 -13.39 15.22 39.98
CA VAL A 650 -12.24 16.00 39.49
C VAL A 650 -12.77 17.20 38.73
N GLU A 651 -12.28 18.41 39.06
CA GLU A 651 -12.58 19.63 38.31
C GLU A 651 -11.52 19.83 37.23
N TYR A 652 -11.98 19.80 35.96
CA TYR A 652 -11.16 20.07 34.78
C TYR A 652 -11.30 21.53 34.37
N PRO A 653 -10.20 22.25 34.13
CA PRO A 653 -10.26 23.69 33.78
C PRO A 653 -10.74 23.89 32.34
N ALA A 654 -11.08 25.13 32.00
CA ALA A 654 -11.21 25.56 30.61
C ALA A 654 -9.91 25.27 29.84
N GLY A 655 -10.02 24.90 28.56
CA GLY A 655 -8.91 24.45 27.73
C GLY A 655 -8.64 22.95 27.82
N THR A 656 -9.52 22.16 28.46
CA THR A 656 -9.45 20.69 28.41
C THR A 656 -9.91 20.22 27.05
N LEU A 657 -9.15 19.29 26.43
CA LEU A 657 -9.47 18.69 25.13
C LEU A 657 -10.56 17.62 25.28
N ILE A 658 -11.60 17.73 24.47
CA ILE A 658 -12.70 16.77 24.38
C ILE A 658 -12.74 16.18 22.99
N VAL A 659 -12.71 14.84 22.92
CA VAL A 659 -12.90 14.06 21.70
C VAL A 659 -14.25 13.38 21.80
N SER A 660 -15.25 13.98 21.18
CA SER A 660 -16.63 13.47 21.17
C SER A 660 -16.77 12.27 20.25
N MET A 661 -17.52 11.25 20.66
CA MET A 661 -17.86 10.13 19.77
C MET A 661 -19.07 10.41 18.86
N TYR A 662 -19.68 11.59 19.00
CA TYR A 662 -20.75 12.05 18.12
C TYR A 662 -20.18 12.76 16.88
N GLN A 663 -19.45 12.02 16.06
CA GLN A 663 -18.80 12.55 14.85
C GLN A 663 -18.57 11.47 13.78
N ALA A 664 -18.44 11.88 12.54
CA ALA A 664 -18.24 10.97 11.40
C ALA A 664 -17.00 10.08 11.56
N LYS A 665 -15.91 10.64 12.11
CA LYS A 665 -14.61 9.96 12.29
C LYS A 665 -14.44 9.31 13.68
N ARG A 666 -15.53 8.90 14.32
CA ARG A 666 -15.44 8.27 15.66
C ARG A 666 -14.62 6.98 15.65
N SER A 667 -14.69 6.18 14.56
CA SER A 667 -13.94 4.92 14.44
C SER A 667 -12.44 5.17 14.42
N VAL A 668 -11.97 6.22 13.74
CA VAL A 668 -10.57 6.66 13.76
C VAL A 668 -10.13 7.06 15.16
N ALA A 669 -10.94 7.87 15.85
CA ALA A 669 -10.62 8.33 17.21
C ALA A 669 -10.64 7.16 18.21
N ASN A 670 -11.71 6.34 18.19
CA ASN A 670 -11.84 5.22 19.11
C ASN A 670 -10.77 4.17 18.87
N GLY A 671 -10.44 3.86 17.61
CA GLY A 671 -9.44 2.86 17.25
C GLY A 671 -8.11 3.04 17.99
N VAL A 672 -7.66 4.28 18.17
CA VAL A 672 -6.39 4.57 18.84
C VAL A 672 -6.54 4.94 20.33
N LEU A 673 -7.73 5.36 20.78
CA LEU A 673 -7.93 5.83 22.17
C LEU A 673 -8.51 4.78 23.11
N TYR A 674 -9.27 3.79 22.62
CA TYR A 674 -9.84 2.75 23.50
C TYR A 674 -8.77 1.76 24.00
N ASP A 675 -9.11 1.05 25.07
CA ASP A 675 -8.14 0.15 25.74
C ASP A 675 -7.83 -1.14 24.95
N GLY A 676 -8.51 -1.38 23.84
CA GLY A 676 -8.39 -2.60 23.07
C GLY A 676 -9.38 -3.70 23.51
N THR A 677 -9.41 -4.77 22.75
CA THR A 677 -10.20 -5.98 23.04
C THR A 677 -9.27 -7.13 23.41
N VAL A 678 -9.84 -8.15 24.04
CA VAL A 678 -9.12 -9.42 24.27
C VAL A 678 -9.40 -10.34 23.10
N ILE A 679 -8.36 -10.64 22.34
CA ILE A 679 -8.41 -11.59 21.25
C ILE A 679 -8.02 -12.94 21.77
N THR A 680 -8.88 -13.94 21.55
CA THR A 680 -8.71 -15.30 22.05
C THR A 680 -8.79 -16.31 20.91
N GLY A 681 -8.24 -17.48 21.13
CA GLY A 681 -8.35 -18.57 20.17
C GLY A 681 -7.33 -18.56 19.05
N TRP A 682 -6.51 -17.55 18.92
CA TRP A 682 -5.56 -17.40 17.81
C TRP A 682 -4.19 -17.99 18.15
N PRO A 683 -3.71 -18.96 17.38
CA PRO A 683 -2.41 -19.57 17.63
C PRO A 683 -1.24 -18.65 17.27
N VAL A 684 -1.43 -17.76 16.31
CA VAL A 684 -0.41 -16.80 15.85
C VAL A 684 -1.10 -15.50 15.46
N LEU A 685 -0.60 -14.38 15.97
CA LEU A 685 -0.96 -13.04 15.48
C LEU A 685 0.11 -12.61 14.48
N TYR A 686 -0.30 -12.31 13.27
CA TYR A 686 0.60 -11.77 12.25
C TYR A 686 0.83 -10.27 12.45
N SER A 687 -0.17 -9.56 12.93
CA SER A 687 -0.12 -8.12 13.13
C SER A 687 -0.60 -7.71 14.52
N GLU A 688 -0.16 -6.54 14.95
CA GLU A 688 -0.46 -6.00 16.27
C GLU A 688 -1.72 -5.15 16.26
N GLY A 689 -2.54 -5.28 17.27
CA GLY A 689 -3.61 -4.34 17.54
C GLY A 689 -3.04 -2.98 18.01
N ILE A 690 -3.41 -1.92 17.33
CA ILE A 690 -2.94 -0.56 17.62
C ILE A 690 -4.01 0.19 18.41
N THR A 691 -3.88 0.23 19.71
CA THR A 691 -4.85 0.82 20.64
C THR A 691 -4.18 1.52 21.82
N ALA A 692 -4.96 2.11 22.70
CA ALA A 692 -4.52 2.64 23.99
C ALA A 692 -3.35 3.62 23.89
N PHE A 693 -3.43 4.61 23.00
CA PHE A 693 -2.36 5.58 22.76
C PHE A 693 -2.05 6.44 24.00
N ASP A 694 -3.02 6.60 24.92
CA ASP A 694 -2.76 7.20 26.23
C ASP A 694 -1.64 6.46 26.99
N LYS A 695 -1.66 5.13 26.95
CA LYS A 695 -0.65 4.27 27.60
C LYS A 695 0.62 4.15 26.76
N VAL A 696 0.48 3.99 25.44
CA VAL A 696 1.63 3.84 24.51
C VAL A 696 2.46 5.12 24.43
N ARG A 697 1.81 6.29 24.34
CA ARG A 697 2.46 7.61 24.26
C ARG A 697 2.66 8.29 25.60
N GLY A 698 2.01 7.79 26.65
CA GLY A 698 2.19 8.22 28.04
C GLY A 698 1.58 9.58 28.33
N PHE A 699 0.32 9.81 27.96
CA PHE A 699 -0.46 10.98 28.37
C PHE A 699 -1.67 10.57 29.20
N ASP A 700 -2.20 11.49 30.00
CA ASP A 700 -3.38 11.26 30.83
C ASP A 700 -4.66 11.50 30.02
N MET A 701 -5.57 10.54 30.08
CA MET A 701 -6.87 10.56 29.43
C MET A 701 -7.92 9.92 30.32
N VAL A 702 -9.16 10.37 30.22
CA VAL A 702 -10.30 9.81 30.94
C VAL A 702 -11.43 9.52 29.98
N VAL A 703 -11.99 8.31 30.07
CA VAL A 703 -13.14 7.89 29.28
C VAL A 703 -14.43 8.32 29.97
N CYS A 704 -15.34 8.93 29.23
CA CYS A 704 -16.70 9.25 29.70
C CYS A 704 -17.71 8.46 28.86
N ALA A 705 -18.36 7.46 29.46
CA ALA A 705 -19.43 6.68 28.82
C ALA A 705 -20.81 6.97 29.43
N GLU A 706 -20.96 8.05 30.23
CA GLU A 706 -22.18 8.43 30.94
C GLU A 706 -22.88 9.58 30.21
N PRO A 707 -24.03 9.36 29.54
CA PRO A 707 -24.75 10.40 28.79
C PRO A 707 -25.10 11.64 29.61
N ALA A 708 -25.40 11.46 30.90
CA ALA A 708 -25.73 12.57 31.80
C ALA A 708 -24.52 13.47 32.08
N ALA A 709 -23.32 12.88 32.22
CA ALA A 709 -22.08 13.61 32.39
C ALA A 709 -21.67 14.29 31.08
N TYR A 710 -21.74 13.58 29.97
CA TYR A 710 -21.42 14.11 28.65
C TYR A 710 -22.24 15.34 28.30
N LYS A 711 -23.52 15.37 28.63
CA LYS A 711 -24.37 16.56 28.44
C LYS A 711 -23.79 17.81 29.11
N THR A 712 -23.16 17.66 30.27
CA THR A 712 -22.52 18.76 30.97
C THR A 712 -21.18 19.14 30.35
N ILE A 713 -20.41 18.11 29.95
CA ILE A 713 -19.11 18.28 29.30
C ILE A 713 -19.27 18.97 27.94
N SER A 714 -20.18 18.49 27.12
CA SER A 714 -20.43 19.06 25.78
C SER A 714 -20.92 20.51 25.84
N ALA A 715 -21.68 20.86 26.88
CA ALA A 715 -22.11 22.26 27.11
C ALA A 715 -20.95 23.18 27.55
N ALA A 716 -19.83 22.64 28.00
CA ALA A 716 -18.62 23.39 28.33
C ALA A 716 -17.65 23.53 27.16
N CYS A 717 -17.86 22.79 26.05
CA CYS A 717 -17.01 22.84 24.86
C CYS A 717 -17.15 24.19 24.12
N GLY A 718 -16.02 24.66 23.57
CA GLY A 718 -15.98 25.71 22.57
C GLY A 718 -16.19 25.20 21.15
N ASP A 719 -15.74 25.96 20.18
CA ASP A 719 -15.81 25.59 18.77
C ASP A 719 -14.96 24.34 18.47
N VAL A 720 -15.35 23.59 17.45
CA VAL A 720 -14.53 22.50 16.91
C VAL A 720 -13.33 23.09 16.22
N LEU A 721 -12.17 22.49 16.48
CA LEU A 721 -10.92 22.91 15.87
C LEU A 721 -10.61 22.03 14.65
N ASP A 722 -10.20 22.67 13.56
CA ASP A 722 -9.62 22.00 12.40
C ASP A 722 -8.11 21.73 12.57
N TYR A 723 -7.50 21.13 11.54
CA TYR A 723 -6.08 20.78 11.62
C TYR A 723 -5.16 22.01 11.71
N GLU A 724 -5.42 23.05 10.94
CA GLU A 724 -4.62 24.29 10.94
C GLU A 724 -4.73 25.06 12.28
N GLU A 725 -5.94 25.18 12.80
CA GLU A 725 -6.18 25.78 14.12
C GLU A 725 -5.50 24.97 15.23
N THR A 726 -5.47 23.63 15.09
CA THR A 726 -4.76 22.73 15.99
C THR A 726 -3.25 22.96 15.93
N LEU A 727 -2.66 23.08 14.75
CA LEU A 727 -1.24 23.38 14.60
C LEU A 727 -0.86 24.70 15.27
N ASP A 728 -1.67 25.75 15.09
CA ASP A 728 -1.47 27.03 15.74
C ASP A 728 -1.55 26.93 17.28
N TYR A 729 -2.53 26.19 17.79
CA TYR A 729 -2.66 25.94 19.22
C TYR A 729 -1.46 25.16 19.79
N VAL A 730 -1.08 24.05 19.17
CA VAL A 730 0.07 23.23 19.56
C VAL A 730 1.37 24.04 19.48
N ALA A 731 1.56 24.87 18.45
CA ALA A 731 2.70 25.76 18.35
C ALA A 731 2.74 26.78 19.52
N SER A 732 1.59 27.30 19.94
CA SER A 732 1.48 28.21 21.07
C SER A 732 1.89 27.55 22.39
N LEU A 733 1.47 26.30 22.62
CA LEU A 733 1.88 25.50 23.78
C LEU A 733 3.36 25.18 23.74
N THR A 734 3.88 24.79 22.60
CA THR A 734 5.29 24.38 22.44
C THR A 734 6.26 25.56 22.49
N SER A 735 5.82 26.78 22.22
CA SER A 735 6.64 27.99 22.46
C SER A 735 7.00 28.13 23.94
N SER A 736 6.14 27.68 24.83
CA SER A 736 6.40 27.64 26.30
C SER A 736 7.37 26.50 26.68
N PHE A 737 7.55 25.49 25.80
CA PHE A 737 8.45 24.34 25.99
C PHE A 737 9.73 24.42 25.14
N SER A 738 10.02 25.55 24.52
CA SER A 738 11.15 25.71 23.60
C SER A 738 12.50 25.21 24.15
N GLY A 739 12.70 25.30 25.42
CA GLY A 739 13.90 24.79 26.10
C GLY A 739 13.98 23.26 26.14
N VAL A 740 12.85 22.58 26.22
CA VAL A 740 12.75 21.10 26.25
C VAL A 740 12.89 20.52 24.84
N LYS A 741 12.24 21.11 23.86
CA LYS A 741 12.40 20.72 22.46
C LYS A 741 13.83 20.89 21.94
N ALA A 742 14.48 21.99 22.29
CA ALA A 742 15.88 22.22 21.92
C ALA A 742 16.81 21.16 22.54
N ASN A 743 16.55 20.75 23.78
CA ASN A 743 17.32 19.70 24.43
C ASN A 743 17.03 18.30 23.82
N MET A 744 15.81 18.02 23.43
CA MET A 744 15.45 16.76 22.76
C MET A 744 16.07 16.66 21.36
N ARG A 745 16.02 17.72 20.56
CA ARG A 745 16.70 17.76 19.25
C ARG A 745 18.21 17.58 19.40
N TRP A 746 18.82 18.16 20.42
CA TRP A 746 20.25 17.98 20.67
C TRP A 746 20.57 16.55 21.06
N VAL A 747 19.76 15.91 21.88
CA VAL A 747 19.94 14.49 22.25
C VAL A 747 19.74 13.57 21.04
N ALA A 748 18.74 13.79 20.22
CA ALA A 748 18.52 13.01 19.00
C ALA A 748 19.69 13.16 18.02
N SER A 749 20.17 14.38 17.77
CA SER A 749 21.31 14.64 16.90
C SER A 749 22.63 14.11 17.43
N SER A 750 22.79 14.00 18.76
CA SER A 750 24.02 13.49 19.37
C SER A 750 24.03 11.97 19.55
N CYS A 751 22.89 11.31 19.60
CA CYS A 751 22.80 9.86 19.82
C CYS A 751 22.91 9.02 18.55
N LYS A 752 22.81 9.62 17.35
CA LYS A 752 22.82 8.92 16.05
C LYS A 752 21.92 7.68 15.98
N THR A 753 20.88 7.65 16.75
CA THR A 753 19.88 6.58 16.75
C THR A 753 18.51 7.21 16.64
N PRO A 754 17.64 6.73 15.75
CA PRO A 754 16.29 7.21 15.57
C PRO A 754 15.42 6.66 16.72
N PHE A 755 15.40 7.35 17.85
CA PHE A 755 14.44 7.06 18.90
C PHE A 755 13.63 8.32 19.17
N THR A 756 12.34 8.25 18.95
CA THR A 756 11.40 9.20 19.50
C THR A 756 11.37 9.00 21.02
N TYR A 757 12.06 9.85 21.76
CA TYR A 757 11.95 9.85 23.20
C TYR A 757 10.74 10.69 23.60
N HIS A 758 9.73 10.04 24.14
CA HIS A 758 8.73 10.75 24.93
C HIS A 758 9.38 11.16 26.23
N ALA A 759 9.76 12.42 26.34
CA ALA A 759 10.33 12.95 27.57
C ALA A 759 9.21 13.35 28.53
N TYR A 760 9.26 12.85 29.76
CA TYR A 760 8.44 13.39 30.81
C TYR A 760 8.71 14.90 30.97
N SER A 761 7.64 15.70 30.98
CA SER A 761 7.68 17.16 31.08
C SER A 761 7.96 17.64 32.52
N GLY A 762 8.98 17.08 33.16
CA GLY A 762 9.41 17.53 34.47
C GLY A 762 10.81 18.17 34.42
N PRO A 763 11.12 19.13 35.22
CA PRO A 763 12.43 19.80 35.29
C PRO A 763 13.61 18.82 35.52
N THR A 764 13.33 17.62 35.97
CA THR A 764 14.33 16.57 36.22
C THR A 764 14.64 15.69 35.01
N ALA A 765 13.79 15.66 33.98
CA ALA A 765 13.98 14.81 32.82
C ALA A 765 15.15 15.30 31.95
N SER A 766 15.33 16.59 31.78
CA SER A 766 16.43 17.17 31.01
C SER A 766 17.80 16.89 31.63
N LEU A 767 17.89 16.86 32.95
CA LEU A 767 19.13 16.59 33.70
C LEU A 767 19.52 15.10 33.63
N THR A 768 18.55 14.20 33.53
CA THR A 768 18.80 12.75 33.45
C THR A 768 19.26 12.36 32.06
N CYS A 769 18.72 12.98 31.02
CA CYS A 769 19.12 12.77 29.65
C CYS A 769 20.54 13.24 29.34
N GLY A 770 20.90 14.42 29.84
CA GLY A 770 22.25 14.99 29.69
C GLY A 770 23.38 14.15 30.33
N ARG A 771 23.06 13.36 31.36
CA ARG A 771 24.03 12.47 32.03
C ARG A 771 24.18 11.13 31.36
N ARG A 772 23.22 10.70 30.54
CA ARG A 772 23.29 9.43 29.79
C ARG A 772 24.13 9.50 28.52
N ASN A 773 24.49 10.69 28.09
CA ASN A 773 25.39 10.88 26.94
C ASN A 773 26.83 10.33 27.13
N SER A 774 27.16 9.86 28.31
CA SER A 774 28.45 9.20 28.58
C SER A 774 28.37 7.67 28.45
N VAL A 775 27.19 7.12 28.22
CA VAL A 775 27.02 5.67 28.00
C VAL A 775 27.26 5.37 26.52
N ARG A 776 28.27 4.57 26.25
CA ARG A 776 28.58 4.15 24.87
C ARG A 776 27.42 3.32 24.32
N PRO A 777 27.19 3.30 23.00
CA PRO A 777 26.16 2.44 22.38
C PRO A 777 26.30 0.96 22.71
N SER A 778 27.51 0.49 23.08
CA SER A 778 27.78 -0.87 23.53
C SER A 778 27.30 -1.17 24.96
N ASP A 779 26.93 -0.13 25.73
CA ASP A 779 26.41 -0.32 27.09
C ASP A 779 24.87 -0.32 27.10
N THR A 780 24.31 -0.83 26.04
CA THR A 780 22.88 -0.96 25.83
C THR A 780 22.20 -1.59 27.04
N LEU A 781 21.30 -0.85 27.62
CA LEU A 781 20.30 -1.34 28.56
C LEU A 781 19.26 -2.28 27.88
N PHE A 782 19.45 -2.54 26.61
CA PHE A 782 18.79 -3.59 25.87
C PHE A 782 19.68 -4.83 25.85
N THR A 783 19.78 -5.50 26.99
CA THR A 783 19.89 -6.95 26.88
C THR A 783 18.60 -7.40 26.25
N SER A 784 18.66 -7.72 24.97
CA SER A 784 17.63 -8.53 24.32
C SER A 784 17.35 -9.70 25.25
N GLY A 785 16.30 -9.58 26.02
CA GLY A 785 15.67 -10.77 26.53
C GLY A 785 15.23 -11.50 25.26
N SER A 786 15.96 -12.55 24.91
CA SER A 786 15.48 -13.49 23.94
C SER A 786 14.08 -13.87 24.39
N ALA A 787 13.07 -13.29 23.76
CA ALA A 787 11.76 -13.86 23.81
C ALA A 787 11.88 -15.28 23.25
N ARG A 788 11.57 -16.22 24.06
CA ARG A 788 11.18 -17.55 23.63
C ARG A 788 9.71 -17.49 23.24
#